data_de358c87c39f7776fe64569ec07fb89e
#
_entry.id   de358c87c39f7776fe64569ec07fb89e
#
_cell.length_a   1.000
_cell.length_b   1.000
_cell.length_c   1.000
_cell.angle_alpha   90.00
_cell.angle_beta   90.00
_cell.angle_gamma   90.00
#
_symmetry.space_group_name_H-M   'P 1'
#
loop_
_entity.id
_entity.type
_entity.pdbx_description
1 polymer ?
#
loop_
_entity_poly.entity_id
_entity_poly.type
_entity_poly.pdbx_seq_one_letter_code
_entity_poly.pdbx_strand_id
1 'polypeptide(L)'
;MFSQTRTAMIAPVLMPVPSKVVQTPGYVRVTSRMHIAYTHFHDDRLEAGVARAMERMGFLTGMSQSTFQDYPENSDLLQIDVQGAGGVVQGLDEDESYHLQVTGQVPGQGITLTATTVVGALHGLETLLQIVDCEHGPCRMPHIDIEDTPRFRWRGLMLDVGRHFEPVSVIERTLDGMAMVKMNVFHWHLSDDQGFRAESKIYPKLTGMGSGGLFYTQEQMREVVAYARARGIRVVPEFDVPGHAVSWLLGYPELSSSTPPTGLPLVFGVHDEALDPSRESTFKFLDAFIGEMAAIFPDAYFHIGGDESNGRAWQTNARIVAFMQAKGIKNTDALQVYFNQRLLAIVQKHGKHMIGWDEVLTPGLPKDVVIQSWRGSSSLAHAARDGYQGILSGPYYLSPGRETDQMYANDPFAKELSLTHEEESRILGGEACMWGERLSPLTVDSHVWPRAAAVAERFWSAADITDTASMYRRLQITSLRLEAVGVTHIQGMQVMKRSLAGSTDTAALDLFTSLLEPQFSGPATGASVFDTLVEATVTDPAVRFEIHEEVQRAIAGDQAARNVLMQRFKSWQNSVPQLMVQVNRSPRMVDAQPRVVQLGQLAQMGLEALSYLDLGMQTPEGWSTRQFAVLTDAEKRIASTRFVFLPALKELVIAASSGSDHRNRN
;
A
#
# COMPACT_ATOMS: atom_id res chain seq x y z
N MET A 1 25.55 45.98 -17.22
CA MET A 1 25.32 44.62 -17.75
C MET A 1 25.06 43.72 -16.57
N PHE A 2 23.80 43.46 -16.23
CA PHE A 2 23.44 42.45 -15.23
C PHE A 2 23.54 41.08 -15.91
N SER A 3 24.48 40.28 -15.46
CA SER A 3 24.58 38.88 -15.82
C SER A 3 23.26 38.20 -15.40
N GLN A 4 22.43 37.82 -16.38
CA GLN A 4 21.34 36.87 -16.13
C GLN A 4 21.97 35.54 -15.77
N THR A 5 22.13 35.28 -14.47
CA THR A 5 22.32 33.93 -13.98
C THR A 5 21.14 33.10 -14.48
N ARG A 6 21.38 32.17 -15.41
CA ARG A 6 20.40 31.13 -15.77
C ARG A 6 20.05 30.41 -14.50
N THR A 7 18.92 30.74 -13.89
CA THR A 7 18.35 29.96 -12.78
C THR A 7 18.13 28.56 -13.34
N ALA A 8 18.81 27.58 -12.78
CA ALA A 8 18.64 26.19 -13.19
C ALA A 8 17.14 25.83 -13.04
N MET A 9 16.57 25.19 -14.04
CA MET A 9 15.20 24.70 -13.97
C MET A 9 15.16 23.58 -12.91
N ILE A 10 14.32 23.76 -11.91
CA ILE A 10 14.07 22.75 -10.89
C ILE A 10 12.92 21.90 -11.40
N ALA A 11 13.18 20.63 -11.65
CA ALA A 11 12.15 19.69 -12.05
C ALA A 11 11.27 19.34 -10.84
N PRO A 12 9.93 19.39 -10.97
CA PRO A 12 9.04 18.98 -9.89
C PRO A 12 9.18 17.48 -9.59
N VAL A 13 9.03 17.13 -8.33
CA VAL A 13 9.00 15.73 -7.88
C VAL A 13 7.59 15.21 -8.05
N LEU A 14 7.37 14.37 -9.07
CA LEU A 14 6.07 13.77 -9.40
C LEU A 14 6.03 12.28 -9.08
N MET A 15 4.96 11.86 -8.41
CA MET A 15 4.70 10.44 -8.12
C MET A 15 3.18 10.21 -8.01
N PRO A 16 2.59 9.37 -8.87
CA PRO A 16 3.21 8.66 -10.02
C PRO A 16 3.79 9.60 -11.08
N VAL A 17 4.80 9.12 -11.83
CA VAL A 17 5.37 9.87 -12.96
C VAL A 17 4.37 9.92 -14.11
N PRO A 18 4.00 11.11 -14.62
CA PRO A 18 3.06 11.23 -15.74
C PRO A 18 3.61 10.66 -17.05
N SER A 19 2.70 10.37 -17.99
CA SER A 19 3.02 9.81 -19.30
C SER A 19 3.92 10.72 -20.14
N LYS A 20 3.70 12.04 -20.06
CA LYS A 20 4.51 13.03 -20.75
C LYS A 20 4.62 14.31 -19.93
N VAL A 21 5.84 14.81 -19.80
CA VAL A 21 6.14 16.06 -19.09
C VAL A 21 7.09 16.90 -19.93
N VAL A 22 6.71 18.13 -20.26
CA VAL A 22 7.55 19.10 -20.95
C VAL A 22 7.65 20.37 -20.11
N GLN A 23 8.83 20.65 -19.58
CA GLN A 23 9.10 21.85 -18.79
C GLN A 23 9.82 22.90 -19.65
N THR A 24 9.38 24.14 -19.54
CA THR A 24 10.03 25.29 -20.23
C THR A 24 10.51 26.31 -19.20
N PRO A 25 11.45 27.22 -19.58
CA PRO A 25 11.91 28.26 -18.65
C PRO A 25 10.78 29.19 -18.23
N GLY A 26 10.69 29.48 -16.96
CA GLY A 26 9.72 30.39 -16.38
C GLY A 26 8.87 29.71 -15.27
N TYR A 27 8.09 30.52 -14.59
CA TYR A 27 7.17 30.08 -13.56
C TYR A 27 6.01 31.05 -13.38
N VAL A 28 4.89 30.53 -12.91
CA VAL A 28 3.74 31.30 -12.42
C VAL A 28 3.83 31.38 -10.89
N ARG A 29 3.67 32.58 -10.32
CA ARG A 29 3.57 32.72 -8.86
C ARG A 29 2.22 32.23 -8.38
N VAL A 30 2.22 31.45 -7.31
CA VAL A 30 1.00 31.16 -6.57
C VAL A 30 0.70 32.37 -5.70
N THR A 31 -0.45 32.99 -5.92
CA THR A 31 -0.87 34.18 -5.17
C THR A 31 -2.21 33.94 -4.51
N SER A 32 -2.54 34.77 -3.53
CA SER A 32 -3.87 34.79 -2.89
C SER A 32 -5.00 35.27 -3.84
N ARG A 33 -4.70 35.52 -5.09
CA ARG A 33 -5.65 35.99 -6.11
C ARG A 33 -6.01 34.93 -7.14
N MET A 34 -5.74 33.66 -6.85
CA MET A 34 -6.12 32.57 -7.77
C MET A 34 -7.65 32.48 -7.86
N HIS A 35 -8.15 32.60 -9.09
CA HIS A 35 -9.56 32.47 -9.42
C HIS A 35 -9.80 31.15 -10.14
N ILE A 36 -10.91 30.47 -9.86
CA ILE A 36 -11.26 29.20 -10.48
C ILE A 36 -12.42 29.43 -11.45
N ALA A 37 -12.26 28.97 -12.68
CA ALA A 37 -13.31 28.99 -13.67
C ALA A 37 -13.55 27.58 -14.21
N TYR A 38 -14.82 27.20 -14.27
CA TYR A 38 -15.24 25.96 -14.89
C TYR A 38 -15.74 26.21 -16.30
N THR A 39 -15.38 25.31 -17.23
CA THR A 39 -15.83 25.36 -18.62
C THR A 39 -16.47 24.00 -18.98
N HIS A 40 -17.52 24.02 -19.77
CA HIS A 40 -18.36 22.92 -20.23
C HIS A 40 -19.11 22.22 -19.08
N PHE A 41 -18.47 21.39 -18.28
CA PHE A 41 -19.15 20.60 -17.25
C PHE A 41 -18.54 20.80 -15.86
N HIS A 42 -19.38 20.86 -14.83
CA HIS A 42 -19.01 20.71 -13.43
C HIS A 42 -20.20 20.15 -12.64
N ASP A 43 -19.90 19.43 -11.59
CA ASP A 43 -20.86 18.87 -10.64
C ASP A 43 -20.32 19.00 -9.20
N ASP A 44 -21.16 18.64 -8.21
CA ASP A 44 -20.80 18.70 -6.78
C ASP A 44 -19.52 17.91 -6.47
N ARG A 45 -19.23 16.85 -7.21
CA ARG A 45 -18.03 16.01 -7.04
C ARG A 45 -16.76 16.76 -7.46
N LEU A 46 -16.81 17.44 -8.61
CA LEU A 46 -15.69 18.27 -9.10
C LEU A 46 -15.50 19.48 -8.18
N GLU A 47 -16.56 20.16 -7.78
CA GLU A 47 -16.50 21.31 -6.87
C GLU A 47 -15.87 20.92 -5.52
N ALA A 48 -16.31 19.79 -4.93
CA ALA A 48 -15.73 19.26 -3.70
C ALA A 48 -14.25 18.86 -3.88
N GLY A 49 -13.86 18.32 -5.04
CA GLY A 49 -12.47 18.00 -5.39
C GLY A 49 -11.60 19.24 -5.47
N VAL A 50 -12.09 20.28 -6.12
CA VAL A 50 -11.41 21.59 -6.21
C VAL A 50 -11.31 22.23 -4.84
N ALA A 51 -12.35 22.19 -4.02
CA ALA A 51 -12.31 22.73 -2.66
C ALA A 51 -11.22 22.06 -1.82
N ARG A 52 -11.12 20.72 -1.83
CA ARG A 52 -10.04 19.97 -1.17
C ARG A 52 -8.65 20.34 -1.72
N ALA A 53 -8.51 20.48 -3.03
CA ALA A 53 -7.25 20.88 -3.63
C ALA A 53 -6.82 22.29 -3.19
N MET A 54 -7.76 23.23 -3.13
CA MET A 54 -7.49 24.60 -2.69
C MET A 54 -7.17 24.69 -1.20
N GLU A 55 -7.82 23.89 -0.36
CA GLU A 55 -7.48 23.77 1.06
C GLU A 55 -6.02 23.31 1.24
N ARG A 56 -5.63 22.27 0.53
CA ARG A 56 -4.24 21.76 0.53
C ARG A 56 -3.26 22.77 -0.06
N MET A 57 -3.65 23.49 -1.11
CA MET A 57 -2.88 24.61 -1.66
C MET A 57 -2.65 25.67 -0.59
N GLY A 58 -3.70 26.03 0.16
CA GLY A 58 -3.61 26.97 1.28
C GLY A 58 -2.63 26.50 2.36
N PHE A 59 -2.65 25.21 2.70
CA PHE A 59 -1.70 24.61 3.65
C PHE A 59 -0.26 24.69 3.13
N LEU A 60 -0.02 24.31 1.88
CA LEU A 60 1.31 24.33 1.25
C LEU A 60 1.90 25.73 1.16
N THR A 61 1.07 26.73 0.86
CA THR A 61 1.51 28.11 0.62
C THR A 61 1.46 29.01 1.86
N GLY A 62 0.83 28.56 2.93
CA GLY A 62 0.55 29.36 4.12
C GLY A 62 -0.54 30.42 3.92
N MET A 63 -1.32 30.33 2.81
CA MET A 63 -2.42 31.25 2.54
C MET A 63 -3.75 30.69 3.03
N SER A 64 -4.67 31.53 3.54
CA SER A 64 -5.99 31.07 3.96
C SER A 64 -6.90 30.80 2.76
N GLN A 65 -7.83 29.84 2.88
CA GLN A 65 -8.84 29.53 1.86
C GLN A 65 -9.64 30.74 1.37
N SER A 66 -9.97 31.67 2.28
CA SER A 66 -10.71 32.89 1.95
C SER A 66 -10.02 33.82 0.94
N THR A 67 -8.73 33.58 0.69
CA THR A 67 -7.96 34.37 -0.27
C THR A 67 -8.00 33.83 -1.70
N PHE A 68 -8.55 32.64 -1.92
CA PHE A 68 -8.77 32.05 -3.24
C PHE A 68 -10.16 32.34 -3.83
N GLN A 69 -11.05 33.03 -3.10
CA GLN A 69 -12.39 33.40 -3.53
C GLN A 69 -12.48 34.90 -3.87
N ASP A 70 -13.07 35.22 -5.03
CA ASP A 70 -13.54 36.53 -5.47
C ASP A 70 -12.53 37.68 -5.64
N TYR A 71 -11.81 37.70 -6.78
CA TYR A 71 -11.29 38.95 -7.33
C TYR A 71 -11.46 39.00 -8.86
N PRO A 72 -12.22 40.00 -9.39
CA PRO A 72 -12.68 39.96 -10.78
C PRO A 72 -11.69 40.48 -11.86
N GLU A 73 -10.64 41.18 -11.56
CA GLU A 73 -9.75 41.72 -12.60
C GLU A 73 -8.26 41.59 -12.21
N ASN A 74 -7.46 40.90 -13.04
CA ASN A 74 -6.03 40.57 -12.87
C ASN A 74 -5.70 39.45 -11.86
N SER A 75 -6.56 38.45 -11.71
CA SER A 75 -6.26 37.25 -10.92
C SER A 75 -5.59 36.19 -11.78
N ASP A 76 -4.71 35.38 -11.17
CA ASP A 76 -4.21 34.15 -11.81
C ASP A 76 -5.37 33.17 -11.92
N LEU A 77 -5.70 32.75 -13.15
CA LEU A 77 -6.83 31.89 -13.45
C LEU A 77 -6.39 30.41 -13.46
N LEU A 78 -7.05 29.58 -12.65
CA LEU A 78 -7.11 28.15 -12.84
C LEU A 78 -8.38 27.83 -13.63
N GLN A 79 -8.24 27.58 -14.91
CA GLN A 79 -9.33 27.14 -15.77
C GLN A 79 -9.44 25.62 -15.74
N ILE A 80 -10.61 25.09 -15.37
CA ILE A 80 -10.89 23.65 -15.33
C ILE A 80 -11.93 23.38 -16.42
N ASP A 81 -11.53 22.61 -17.43
CA ASP A 81 -12.35 22.28 -18.60
C ASP A 81 -12.62 20.77 -18.60
N VAL A 82 -13.83 20.38 -18.23
CA VAL A 82 -14.28 18.98 -18.16
C VAL A 82 -15.40 18.76 -19.14
N GLN A 83 -15.30 17.72 -19.98
CA GLN A 83 -16.29 17.47 -21.04
C GLN A 83 -17.59 16.84 -20.52
N GLY A 84 -17.54 16.06 -19.43
CA GLY A 84 -18.70 15.41 -18.85
C GLY A 84 -18.46 14.78 -17.49
N ALA A 85 -19.53 14.27 -16.89
CA ALA A 85 -19.50 13.66 -15.54
C ALA A 85 -18.65 12.39 -15.46
N GLY A 86 -18.52 11.63 -16.55
CA GLY A 86 -18.13 10.23 -16.52
C GLY A 86 -19.29 9.31 -16.09
N GLY A 87 -18.98 8.09 -15.71
CA GLY A 87 -19.97 7.11 -15.24
C GLY A 87 -20.66 7.52 -13.93
N VAL A 88 -21.98 7.30 -13.81
CA VAL A 88 -22.72 7.48 -12.55
C VAL A 88 -22.12 6.57 -11.47
N VAL A 89 -21.81 5.34 -11.83
CA VAL A 89 -20.91 4.43 -11.10
C VAL A 89 -19.69 4.26 -11.99
N GLN A 90 -18.52 4.63 -11.49
CA GLN A 90 -17.27 4.53 -12.24
C GLN A 90 -17.03 3.07 -12.65
N GLY A 91 -16.67 2.85 -13.91
CA GLY A 91 -16.37 1.54 -14.48
C GLY A 91 -14.87 1.35 -14.77
N LEU A 92 -14.53 0.19 -15.33
CA LEU A 92 -13.16 -0.08 -15.79
C LEU A 92 -12.74 0.80 -16.99
N ASP A 93 -13.71 1.23 -17.80
CA ASP A 93 -13.47 1.99 -19.03
C ASP A 93 -13.68 3.50 -18.82
N GLU A 94 -13.68 3.96 -17.55
CA GLU A 94 -13.70 5.39 -17.22
C GLU A 94 -12.45 6.05 -17.82
N ASP A 95 -12.63 7.18 -18.51
CA ASP A 95 -11.49 7.97 -19.00
C ASP A 95 -10.92 8.78 -17.83
N GLU A 96 -9.76 8.37 -17.36
CA GLU A 96 -9.05 8.99 -16.23
C GLU A 96 -7.91 9.91 -16.69
N SER A 97 -7.80 10.17 -18.00
CA SER A 97 -6.77 11.03 -18.57
C SER A 97 -7.02 12.52 -18.29
N TYR A 98 -5.94 13.27 -18.26
CA TYR A 98 -5.98 14.74 -18.12
C TYR A 98 -4.81 15.40 -18.82
N HIS A 99 -4.97 16.71 -19.10
CA HIS A 99 -3.94 17.59 -19.61
C HIS A 99 -3.83 18.82 -18.70
N LEU A 100 -2.67 19.04 -18.11
CA LEU A 100 -2.38 20.17 -17.21
C LEU A 100 -1.29 21.05 -17.82
N GLN A 101 -1.64 22.32 -18.07
CA GLN A 101 -0.71 23.32 -18.59
C GLN A 101 -0.54 24.47 -17.61
N VAL A 102 0.72 24.89 -17.41
CA VAL A 102 1.09 26.12 -16.69
C VAL A 102 1.98 26.94 -17.62
N THR A 103 1.47 28.05 -18.18
CA THR A 103 2.16 28.79 -19.24
C THR A 103 2.53 30.22 -18.90
N GLY A 104 1.80 30.93 -18.07
CA GLY A 104 2.10 32.30 -17.63
C GLY A 104 2.23 33.37 -18.76
N GLN A 105 1.89 33.02 -20.01
CA GLN A 105 2.14 33.88 -21.15
C GLN A 105 1.09 34.98 -21.37
N VAL A 106 -0.06 34.87 -20.73
CA VAL A 106 -1.14 35.87 -20.84
C VAL A 106 -1.61 36.22 -19.41
N PRO A 107 -1.69 37.49 -19.02
CA PRO A 107 -2.28 37.90 -17.77
C PRO A 107 -3.71 37.34 -17.62
N GLY A 108 -3.99 36.59 -16.58
CA GLY A 108 -5.29 35.95 -16.33
C GLY A 108 -5.51 34.58 -16.99
N GLN A 109 -4.51 33.97 -17.64
CA GLN A 109 -4.57 32.63 -18.23
C GLN A 109 -3.31 31.84 -17.87
N GLY A 110 -3.13 31.53 -16.56
CA GLY A 110 -1.89 30.94 -16.09
C GLY A 110 -1.90 29.42 -16.05
N ILE A 111 -3.02 28.80 -15.71
CA ILE A 111 -3.13 27.36 -15.44
C ILE A 111 -4.41 26.82 -16.08
N THR A 112 -4.27 25.79 -16.89
CA THR A 112 -5.42 25.09 -17.52
C THR A 112 -5.35 23.62 -17.21
N LEU A 113 -6.45 23.05 -16.71
CA LEU A 113 -6.65 21.63 -16.51
C LEU A 113 -7.80 21.17 -17.38
N THR A 114 -7.52 20.27 -18.31
CA THR A 114 -8.53 19.70 -19.23
C THR A 114 -8.66 18.21 -18.98
N ALA A 115 -9.89 17.69 -18.96
CA ALA A 115 -10.18 16.27 -18.81
C ALA A 115 -11.49 15.88 -19.52
N THR A 116 -11.60 14.64 -19.94
CA THR A 116 -12.85 14.10 -20.51
C THR A 116 -13.90 13.92 -19.41
N THR A 117 -13.49 13.46 -18.23
CA THR A 117 -14.36 13.16 -17.11
C THR A 117 -13.95 13.91 -15.84
N VAL A 118 -14.86 13.95 -14.87
CA VAL A 118 -14.56 14.47 -13.52
C VAL A 118 -13.41 13.71 -12.87
N VAL A 119 -13.31 12.40 -13.07
CA VAL A 119 -12.24 11.58 -12.46
C VAL A 119 -10.86 11.99 -13.01
N GLY A 120 -10.75 12.20 -14.33
CA GLY A 120 -9.52 12.73 -14.93
C GLY A 120 -9.12 14.10 -14.34
N ALA A 121 -10.10 14.99 -14.14
CA ALA A 121 -9.84 16.30 -13.52
C ALA A 121 -9.38 16.16 -12.06
N LEU A 122 -9.95 15.24 -11.28
CA LEU A 122 -9.48 14.96 -9.90
C LEU A 122 -8.01 14.51 -9.88
N HIS A 123 -7.59 13.65 -10.80
CA HIS A 123 -6.18 13.24 -10.94
C HIS A 123 -5.27 14.41 -11.35
N GLY A 124 -5.75 15.28 -12.22
CA GLY A 124 -5.04 16.50 -12.63
C GLY A 124 -4.82 17.48 -11.47
N LEU A 125 -5.82 17.61 -10.57
CA LEU A 125 -5.70 18.42 -9.34
C LEU A 125 -4.63 17.87 -8.39
N GLU A 126 -4.52 16.54 -8.25
CA GLU A 126 -3.45 15.93 -7.46
C GLU A 126 -2.06 16.22 -8.05
N THR A 127 -1.94 16.24 -9.38
CA THR A 127 -0.67 16.62 -10.05
C THR A 127 -0.39 18.11 -9.92
N LEU A 128 -1.41 18.97 -10.01
CA LEU A 128 -1.27 20.41 -9.79
C LEU A 128 -0.64 20.72 -8.43
N LEU A 129 -1.07 20.05 -7.38
CA LEU A 129 -0.51 20.23 -6.03
C LEU A 129 0.96 19.78 -5.94
N GLN A 130 1.37 18.77 -6.72
CA GLN A 130 2.74 18.26 -6.72
C GLN A 130 3.75 19.17 -7.42
N ILE A 131 3.31 20.06 -8.30
CA ILE A 131 4.20 21.01 -9.02
C ILE A 131 4.40 22.34 -8.29
N VAL A 132 3.75 22.55 -7.14
CA VAL A 132 3.94 23.75 -6.32
C VAL A 132 5.28 23.67 -5.61
N ASP A 133 6.13 24.67 -5.84
CA ASP A 133 7.43 24.85 -5.17
C ASP A 133 7.38 26.07 -4.26
N CYS A 134 7.49 25.87 -2.95
CA CYS A 134 7.61 26.89 -1.91
C CYS A 134 8.99 26.87 -1.22
N GLU A 135 9.91 25.95 -1.59
CA GLU A 135 11.20 25.78 -0.93
C GLU A 135 12.25 26.78 -1.45
N HIS A 136 12.12 27.19 -2.71
CA HIS A 136 13.11 28.01 -3.40
C HIS A 136 12.69 29.50 -3.56
N GLY A 137 11.94 30.02 -2.60
CA GLY A 137 11.47 31.40 -2.58
C GLY A 137 9.94 31.50 -2.45
N PRO A 138 9.30 32.59 -2.94
CA PRO A 138 7.84 32.66 -2.97
C PRO A 138 7.24 31.49 -3.73
N CYS A 139 6.12 30.95 -3.24
CA CYS A 139 5.46 29.80 -3.85
C CYS A 139 5.16 30.05 -5.34
N ARG A 140 5.50 29.06 -6.16
CA ARG A 140 5.43 29.14 -7.62
C ARG A 140 5.18 27.78 -8.25
N MET A 141 4.72 27.78 -9.48
CA MET A 141 4.60 26.61 -10.35
C MET A 141 5.48 26.81 -11.58
N PRO A 142 6.29 25.82 -12.01
CA PRO A 142 7.09 25.95 -13.24
C PRO A 142 6.18 26.04 -14.47
N HIS A 143 6.67 26.67 -15.56
CA HIS A 143 6.02 26.52 -16.86
C HIS A 143 6.17 25.07 -17.29
N ILE A 144 5.04 24.35 -17.39
CA ILE A 144 5.01 22.92 -17.61
C ILE A 144 3.77 22.52 -18.42
N ASP A 145 3.93 21.50 -19.22
CA ASP A 145 2.89 20.86 -20.00
C ASP A 145 2.91 19.36 -19.66
N ILE A 146 1.82 18.84 -19.13
CA ILE A 146 1.68 17.47 -18.64
C ILE A 146 0.47 16.83 -19.32
N GLU A 147 0.71 15.81 -20.16
CA GLU A 147 -0.32 14.90 -20.64
C GLU A 147 -0.19 13.58 -19.87
N ASP A 148 -1.28 13.09 -19.29
CA ASP A 148 -1.22 11.93 -18.42
C ASP A 148 -2.44 11.01 -18.54
N THR A 149 -2.18 9.72 -18.46
CA THR A 149 -3.20 8.66 -18.52
C THR A 149 -2.69 7.41 -17.80
N PRO A 150 -3.56 6.67 -17.10
CA PRO A 150 -3.13 5.45 -16.43
C PRO A 150 -2.79 4.34 -17.43
N ARG A 151 -1.76 3.55 -17.11
CA ARG A 151 -1.38 2.37 -17.89
C ARG A 151 -2.36 1.21 -17.68
N PHE A 152 -2.85 1.03 -16.44
CA PHE A 152 -3.79 -0.03 -16.07
C PHE A 152 -5.11 0.53 -15.57
N ARG A 153 -6.20 -0.17 -15.92
CA ARG A 153 -7.57 0.17 -15.54
C ARG A 153 -7.91 -0.20 -14.09
N TRP A 154 -7.18 -1.16 -13.49
CA TRP A 154 -7.30 -1.57 -12.10
C TRP A 154 -6.02 -1.24 -11.34
N ARG A 155 -6.12 -0.36 -10.38
CA ARG A 155 -5.03 0.10 -9.52
C ARG A 155 -5.53 0.06 -8.08
N GLY A 156 -5.53 -1.16 -7.53
CA GLY A 156 -6.21 -1.48 -6.28
C GLY A 156 -5.32 -1.35 -5.04
N LEU A 157 -6.00 -1.09 -3.91
CA LEU A 157 -5.51 -1.31 -2.57
C LEU A 157 -6.57 -2.10 -1.79
N MET A 158 -6.21 -3.30 -1.34
CA MET A 158 -7.01 -4.09 -0.42
C MET A 158 -6.62 -3.79 1.02
N LEU A 159 -7.61 -3.64 1.89
CA LEU A 159 -7.43 -3.56 3.33
C LEU A 159 -8.29 -4.61 4.04
N ASP A 160 -7.63 -5.49 4.76
CA ASP A 160 -8.27 -6.51 5.59
C ASP A 160 -8.67 -5.91 6.95
N VAL A 161 -9.96 -5.78 7.15
CA VAL A 161 -10.59 -5.35 8.40
C VAL A 161 -11.24 -6.52 9.15
N GLY A 162 -11.25 -7.71 8.54
CA GLY A 162 -11.77 -8.95 9.12
C GLY A 162 -10.90 -9.42 10.28
N ARG A 163 -9.58 -9.52 10.08
CA ARG A 163 -8.63 -9.94 11.12
C ARG A 163 -8.55 -8.92 12.25
N HIS A 164 -8.35 -7.64 11.92
CA HIS A 164 -8.43 -6.53 12.89
C HIS A 164 -9.29 -5.41 12.32
N PHE A 165 -10.20 -4.91 13.16
CA PHE A 165 -11.13 -3.86 12.77
C PHE A 165 -10.44 -2.51 12.66
N GLU A 166 -10.69 -1.82 11.54
CA GLU A 166 -10.25 -0.45 11.32
C GLU A 166 -11.45 0.50 11.30
N PRO A 167 -11.49 1.57 12.12
CA PRO A 167 -12.63 2.49 12.14
C PRO A 167 -12.76 3.29 10.85
N VAL A 168 -13.96 3.83 10.58
CA VAL A 168 -14.27 4.61 9.35
C VAL A 168 -13.23 5.69 9.07
N SER A 169 -12.76 6.39 10.10
CA SER A 169 -11.72 7.43 9.94
C SER A 169 -10.38 6.91 9.39
N VAL A 170 -10.06 5.63 9.64
CA VAL A 170 -8.89 4.97 9.02
C VAL A 170 -9.15 4.71 7.54
N ILE A 171 -10.36 4.22 7.23
CA ILE A 171 -10.76 3.96 5.84
C ILE A 171 -10.73 5.27 5.04
N GLU A 172 -11.30 6.35 5.56
CA GLU A 172 -11.35 7.65 4.89
C GLU A 172 -9.95 8.22 4.62
N ARG A 173 -9.03 8.21 5.60
CA ARG A 173 -7.66 8.68 5.35
C ARG A 173 -6.86 7.76 4.42
N THR A 174 -7.17 6.45 4.40
CA THR A 174 -6.62 5.53 3.40
C THR A 174 -7.08 5.92 1.99
N LEU A 175 -8.36 6.24 1.82
CA LEU A 175 -8.92 6.74 0.55
C LEU A 175 -8.31 8.09 0.13
N ASP A 176 -8.00 8.98 1.07
CA ASP A 176 -7.28 10.22 0.77
C ASP A 176 -5.85 9.95 0.25
N GLY A 177 -5.14 9.01 0.88
CA GLY A 177 -3.83 8.55 0.41
C GLY A 177 -3.91 7.92 -0.98
N MET A 178 -4.92 7.07 -1.23
CA MET A 178 -5.16 6.45 -2.54
C MET A 178 -5.43 7.49 -3.64
N ALA A 179 -6.27 8.47 -3.36
CA ALA A 179 -6.58 9.57 -4.29
C ALA A 179 -5.30 10.32 -4.68
N MET A 180 -4.47 10.70 -3.70
CA MET A 180 -3.23 11.42 -3.92
C MET A 180 -2.27 10.70 -4.87
N VAL A 181 -2.24 9.37 -4.84
CA VAL A 181 -1.37 8.54 -5.70
C VAL A 181 -2.13 7.89 -6.86
N LYS A 182 -3.37 8.32 -7.14
CA LYS A 182 -4.20 7.91 -8.29
C LYS A 182 -4.55 6.43 -8.32
N MET A 183 -4.65 5.77 -7.17
CA MET A 183 -5.30 4.45 -7.05
C MET A 183 -6.81 4.62 -7.20
N ASN A 184 -7.48 3.68 -7.89
CA ASN A 184 -8.90 3.81 -8.25
C ASN A 184 -9.82 2.71 -7.73
N VAL A 185 -9.29 1.69 -7.04
CA VAL A 185 -10.10 0.61 -6.45
C VAL A 185 -9.70 0.39 -5.00
N PHE A 186 -10.65 0.59 -4.10
CA PHE A 186 -10.55 0.16 -2.71
C PHE A 186 -11.24 -1.19 -2.56
N HIS A 187 -10.45 -2.24 -2.37
CA HIS A 187 -10.93 -3.58 -2.09
C HIS A 187 -11.07 -3.74 -0.57
N TRP A 188 -12.29 -3.90 -0.11
CA TRP A 188 -12.64 -3.92 1.30
C TRP A 188 -12.94 -5.34 1.76
N HIS A 189 -11.95 -5.98 2.41
CA HIS A 189 -12.08 -7.34 2.93
C HIS A 189 -12.84 -7.33 4.26
N LEU A 190 -14.16 -7.54 4.18
CA LEU A 190 -15.13 -7.26 5.25
C LEU A 190 -15.45 -8.46 6.14
N SER A 191 -15.02 -9.66 5.79
CA SER A 191 -15.26 -10.85 6.63
C SER A 191 -14.10 -11.83 6.54
N ASP A 192 -13.73 -12.36 7.71
CA ASP A 192 -12.77 -13.43 7.88
C ASP A 192 -13.06 -14.21 9.16
N ASP A 193 -12.26 -15.20 9.50
CA ASP A 193 -12.44 -16.05 10.70
C ASP A 193 -12.55 -15.24 12.00
N GLN A 194 -11.77 -14.16 12.14
CA GLN A 194 -11.73 -13.34 13.36
C GLN A 194 -12.80 -12.25 13.41
N GLY A 195 -13.48 -11.99 12.31
CA GLY A 195 -14.52 -10.96 12.35
C GLY A 195 -15.36 -10.80 11.10
N PHE A 196 -16.66 -10.65 11.33
CA PHE A 196 -17.64 -10.23 10.34
C PHE A 196 -17.95 -8.74 10.52
N ARG A 197 -17.56 -7.89 9.57
CA ARG A 197 -17.54 -6.43 9.78
C ARG A 197 -18.67 -5.64 9.14
N ALA A 198 -19.52 -6.25 8.32
CA ALA A 198 -20.61 -5.58 7.63
C ALA A 198 -21.97 -5.86 8.30
N GLU A 199 -22.70 -4.82 8.71
CA GLU A 199 -24.06 -4.99 9.23
C GLU A 199 -24.98 -5.60 8.18
N SER A 200 -25.63 -6.72 8.53
CA SER A 200 -26.76 -7.26 7.79
C SER A 200 -28.03 -7.11 8.61
N LYS A 201 -29.05 -6.46 8.04
CA LYS A 201 -30.38 -6.32 8.67
C LYS A 201 -31.20 -7.59 8.50
N ILE A 202 -30.92 -8.38 7.45
CA ILE A 202 -31.57 -9.68 7.21
C ILE A 202 -30.98 -10.74 8.14
N TYR A 203 -29.65 -10.68 8.38
CA TYR A 203 -28.91 -11.65 9.20
C TYR A 203 -28.15 -10.98 10.35
N PRO A 204 -28.84 -10.37 11.34
CA PRO A 204 -28.19 -9.53 12.36
C PRO A 204 -27.22 -10.27 13.28
N LYS A 205 -27.28 -11.62 13.37
CA LYS A 205 -26.34 -12.40 14.17
C LYS A 205 -24.95 -12.47 13.54
N LEU A 206 -24.77 -12.15 12.24
CA LEU A 206 -23.46 -12.07 11.62
C LEU A 206 -22.57 -11.08 12.39
N THR A 207 -23.03 -9.87 12.60
CA THR A 207 -22.31 -8.88 13.43
C THR A 207 -22.59 -9.06 14.92
N GLY A 208 -23.79 -9.47 15.31
CA GLY A 208 -24.15 -9.65 16.71
C GLY A 208 -23.32 -10.71 17.45
N MET A 209 -22.80 -11.72 16.75
CA MET A 209 -21.97 -12.79 17.31
C MET A 209 -20.57 -12.85 16.68
N GLY A 210 -20.47 -12.57 15.37
CA GLY A 210 -19.22 -12.74 14.61
C GLY A 210 -18.32 -11.52 14.57
N SER A 211 -18.67 -10.38 15.19
CA SER A 211 -17.87 -9.15 15.07
C SER A 211 -17.06 -8.77 16.33
N GLY A 212 -17.37 -9.38 17.48
CA GLY A 212 -16.87 -8.89 18.76
C GLY A 212 -17.35 -7.46 19.12
N GLY A 213 -18.44 -7.00 18.49
CA GLY A 213 -18.98 -5.63 18.66
C GLY A 213 -18.32 -4.57 17.75
N LEU A 214 -17.38 -4.96 16.90
CA LEU A 214 -16.64 -4.08 15.98
C LEU A 214 -17.07 -4.35 14.54
N PHE A 215 -17.89 -3.48 13.99
CA PHE A 215 -18.43 -3.61 12.63
C PHE A 215 -18.88 -2.24 12.10
N TYR A 216 -19.12 -2.18 10.80
CA TYR A 216 -19.68 -1.00 10.11
C TYR A 216 -21.20 -1.15 9.96
N THR A 217 -21.95 -0.11 10.30
CA THR A 217 -23.37 -0.04 9.97
C THR A 217 -23.56 0.12 8.47
N GLN A 218 -24.76 -0.17 7.96
CA GLN A 218 -25.06 0.05 6.54
C GLN A 218 -24.92 1.52 6.14
N GLU A 219 -25.22 2.44 7.05
CA GLU A 219 -25.05 3.87 6.85
C GLU A 219 -23.56 4.22 6.69
N GLN A 220 -22.69 3.71 7.57
CA GLN A 220 -21.24 3.90 7.48
C GLN A 220 -20.66 3.30 6.19
N MET A 221 -21.14 2.12 5.76
CA MET A 221 -20.67 1.53 4.50
C MET A 221 -21.06 2.42 3.30
N ARG A 222 -22.30 2.97 3.27
CA ARG A 222 -22.72 3.92 2.22
C ARG A 222 -21.94 5.24 2.27
N GLU A 223 -21.62 5.73 3.46
CA GLU A 223 -20.77 6.91 3.66
C GLU A 223 -19.38 6.70 3.06
N VAL A 224 -18.73 5.56 3.36
CA VAL A 224 -17.43 5.19 2.78
C VAL A 224 -17.51 5.10 1.24
N VAL A 225 -18.56 4.48 0.70
CA VAL A 225 -18.77 4.40 -0.76
C VAL A 225 -18.91 5.79 -1.38
N ALA A 226 -19.65 6.69 -0.75
CA ALA A 226 -19.84 8.06 -1.22
C ALA A 226 -18.53 8.86 -1.11
N TYR A 227 -17.80 8.70 -0.01
CA TYR A 227 -16.50 9.33 0.23
C TYR A 227 -15.44 8.92 -0.83
N ALA A 228 -15.37 7.63 -1.13
CA ALA A 228 -14.52 7.08 -2.18
C ALA A 228 -14.89 7.62 -3.56
N ARG A 229 -16.19 7.59 -3.90
CA ARG A 229 -16.71 8.12 -5.18
C ARG A 229 -16.35 9.59 -5.39
N ALA A 230 -16.41 10.41 -4.35
CA ALA A 230 -16.02 11.83 -4.41
C ALA A 230 -14.52 12.03 -4.71
N ARG A 231 -13.71 10.96 -4.69
CA ARG A 231 -12.27 10.92 -4.98
C ARG A 231 -11.91 10.14 -6.25
N GLY A 232 -12.92 9.68 -7.00
CA GLY A 232 -12.67 8.85 -8.18
C GLY A 232 -12.23 7.41 -7.83
N ILE A 233 -12.64 6.91 -6.66
CA ILE A 233 -12.30 5.57 -6.18
C ILE A 233 -13.57 4.71 -6.12
N ARG A 234 -13.46 3.49 -6.64
CA ARG A 234 -14.47 2.45 -6.60
C ARG A 234 -14.30 1.63 -5.33
N VAL A 235 -15.38 1.14 -4.73
CA VAL A 235 -15.34 0.26 -3.57
C VAL A 235 -15.86 -1.12 -3.95
N VAL A 236 -14.98 -2.12 -3.89
CA VAL A 236 -15.30 -3.53 -4.15
C VAL A 236 -15.30 -4.27 -2.82
N PRO A 237 -16.44 -4.77 -2.35
CA PRO A 237 -16.51 -5.54 -1.10
C PRO A 237 -16.04 -6.97 -1.32
N GLU A 238 -15.37 -7.53 -0.32
CA GLU A 238 -15.10 -8.96 -0.23
C GLU A 238 -15.79 -9.58 0.98
N PHE A 239 -16.45 -10.71 0.73
CA PHE A 239 -17.02 -11.58 1.74
C PHE A 239 -16.53 -13.00 1.48
N ASP A 240 -15.53 -13.41 2.23
CA ASP A 240 -14.83 -14.65 1.95
C ASP A 240 -15.64 -15.89 2.34
N VAL A 241 -15.81 -16.77 1.37
CA VAL A 241 -16.51 -18.06 1.46
C VAL A 241 -15.94 -19.03 0.40
N PRO A 242 -15.94 -20.36 0.62
CA PRO A 242 -16.55 -21.11 1.73
C PRO A 242 -15.65 -21.27 2.96
N GLY A 243 -14.34 -21.08 2.83
CA GLY A 243 -13.36 -21.00 3.91
C GLY A 243 -13.42 -19.63 4.60
N HIS A 244 -12.50 -19.36 5.53
CA HIS A 244 -12.41 -18.10 6.28
C HIS A 244 -13.75 -17.65 6.89
N ALA A 245 -14.56 -18.63 7.32
CA ALA A 245 -15.98 -18.43 7.61
C ALA A 245 -16.35 -18.62 9.08
N VAL A 246 -15.40 -18.75 10.02
CA VAL A 246 -15.71 -18.96 11.45
C VAL A 246 -16.64 -17.89 12.00
N SER A 247 -16.44 -16.62 11.62
CA SER A 247 -17.30 -15.51 12.05
C SER A 247 -18.74 -15.63 11.55
N TRP A 248 -18.96 -16.17 10.34
CA TRP A 248 -20.29 -16.47 9.82
C TRP A 248 -20.97 -17.59 10.62
N LEU A 249 -20.21 -18.67 10.87
CA LEU A 249 -20.69 -19.89 11.49
C LEU A 249 -21.01 -19.69 12.97
N LEU A 250 -20.36 -18.73 13.62
CA LEU A 250 -20.67 -18.35 14.99
C LEU A 250 -22.06 -17.72 15.09
N GLY A 251 -22.45 -16.89 14.13
CA GLY A 251 -23.79 -16.29 14.06
C GLY A 251 -24.88 -17.26 13.58
N TYR A 252 -24.53 -18.11 12.62
CA TYR A 252 -25.44 -19.03 11.94
C TYR A 252 -24.86 -20.44 11.85
N PRO A 253 -24.88 -21.19 12.96
CA PRO A 253 -24.25 -22.52 13.06
C PRO A 253 -24.84 -23.55 12.11
N GLU A 254 -26.08 -23.36 11.63
CA GLU A 254 -26.70 -24.21 10.62
C GLU A 254 -26.03 -24.19 9.25
N LEU A 255 -25.16 -23.21 8.99
CA LEU A 255 -24.37 -23.13 7.76
C LEU A 255 -23.09 -24.00 7.83
N SER A 256 -22.71 -24.49 9.01
CA SER A 256 -21.45 -25.19 9.21
C SER A 256 -21.42 -26.58 8.58
N SER A 257 -20.29 -26.88 7.96
CA SER A 257 -19.95 -28.22 7.45
C SER A 257 -19.39 -29.16 8.52
N SER A 258 -19.06 -28.64 9.71
CA SER A 258 -18.50 -29.38 10.86
C SER A 258 -19.24 -29.03 12.15
N THR A 259 -18.69 -29.39 13.30
CA THR A 259 -19.16 -28.85 14.59
C THR A 259 -19.01 -27.35 14.57
N PRO A 260 -20.09 -26.58 14.82
CA PRO A 260 -20.03 -25.12 14.79
C PRO A 260 -19.02 -24.57 15.81
N PRO A 261 -18.32 -23.46 15.48
CA PRO A 261 -17.41 -22.80 16.40
C PRO A 261 -18.15 -22.24 17.62
N THR A 262 -17.46 -22.15 18.76
CA THR A 262 -18.01 -21.59 20.01
C THR A 262 -17.46 -20.20 20.33
N GLY A 263 -16.56 -19.66 19.51
CA GLY A 263 -15.95 -18.35 19.65
C GLY A 263 -15.09 -18.01 18.44
N LEU A 264 -14.71 -16.74 18.33
CA LEU A 264 -13.78 -16.27 17.31
C LEU A 264 -12.36 -16.77 17.61
N PRO A 265 -11.61 -17.23 16.63
CA PRO A 265 -10.25 -17.73 16.84
C PRO A 265 -9.29 -16.58 17.19
N LEU A 266 -8.35 -16.86 18.10
CA LEU A 266 -7.25 -15.94 18.45
C LEU A 266 -5.97 -16.22 17.64
N VAL A 267 -5.97 -17.26 16.82
CA VAL A 267 -4.84 -17.65 15.97
C VAL A 267 -5.22 -17.36 14.53
N PHE A 268 -4.32 -16.74 13.81
CA PHE A 268 -4.48 -16.48 12.37
C PHE A 268 -3.96 -17.67 11.55
N GLY A 269 -4.48 -17.84 10.36
CA GLY A 269 -4.12 -18.89 9.42
C GLY A 269 -5.35 -19.59 8.85
N VAL A 270 -5.13 -20.75 8.26
CA VAL A 270 -6.19 -21.56 7.63
C VAL A 270 -6.90 -22.42 8.68
N HIS A 271 -8.19 -22.19 8.86
CA HIS A 271 -9.05 -22.98 9.73
C HIS A 271 -9.80 -24.05 8.91
N ASP A 272 -10.25 -25.11 9.57
CA ASP A 272 -10.96 -26.21 8.91
C ASP A 272 -12.46 -25.92 8.71
N GLU A 273 -13.01 -24.95 9.44
CA GLU A 273 -14.40 -24.56 9.39
C GLU A 273 -14.75 -23.93 8.05
N ALA A 274 -15.78 -24.44 7.40
CA ALA A 274 -16.25 -23.97 6.11
C ALA A 274 -17.78 -24.08 6.00
N LEU A 275 -18.37 -23.31 5.08
CA LEU A 275 -19.78 -23.45 4.75
C LEU A 275 -20.11 -24.82 4.17
N ASP A 276 -21.34 -25.29 4.41
CA ASP A 276 -21.83 -26.58 3.94
C ASP A 276 -22.45 -26.49 2.53
N PRO A 277 -21.75 -26.96 1.48
CA PRO A 277 -22.24 -26.89 0.11
C PRO A 277 -23.33 -27.92 -0.23
N SER A 278 -23.61 -28.87 0.66
CA SER A 278 -24.62 -29.88 0.43
C SER A 278 -26.05 -29.43 0.77
N ARG A 279 -26.20 -28.26 1.40
CA ARG A 279 -27.49 -27.72 1.84
C ARG A 279 -27.96 -26.60 0.90
N GLU A 280 -29.17 -26.71 0.39
CA GLU A 280 -29.80 -25.66 -0.38
C GLU A 280 -30.08 -24.39 0.46
N SER A 281 -30.24 -24.54 1.79
CA SER A 281 -30.38 -23.42 2.71
C SER A 281 -29.14 -22.52 2.75
N THR A 282 -27.95 -23.07 2.58
CA THR A 282 -26.71 -22.28 2.48
C THR A 282 -26.73 -21.32 1.30
N PHE A 283 -27.15 -21.78 0.13
CA PHE A 283 -27.24 -20.93 -1.06
C PHE A 283 -28.41 -19.93 -0.98
N LYS A 284 -29.53 -20.28 -0.33
CA LYS A 284 -30.62 -19.32 -0.06
C LYS A 284 -30.18 -18.21 0.90
N PHE A 285 -29.36 -18.56 1.91
CA PHE A 285 -28.77 -17.59 2.82
C PHE A 285 -27.83 -16.64 2.07
N LEU A 286 -26.89 -17.17 1.29
CA LEU A 286 -25.96 -16.38 0.50
C LEU A 286 -26.69 -15.50 -0.55
N ASP A 287 -27.75 -15.99 -1.18
CA ASP A 287 -28.55 -15.21 -2.13
C ASP A 287 -29.18 -13.98 -1.48
N ALA A 288 -29.81 -14.16 -0.31
CA ALA A 288 -30.41 -13.04 0.41
C ALA A 288 -29.35 -12.05 0.93
N PHE A 289 -28.23 -12.56 1.46
CA PHE A 289 -27.11 -11.74 1.95
C PHE A 289 -26.45 -10.93 0.82
N ILE A 290 -26.08 -11.59 -0.28
CA ILE A 290 -25.45 -10.92 -1.43
C ILE A 290 -26.39 -9.88 -2.03
N GLY A 291 -27.69 -10.16 -2.08
CA GLY A 291 -28.69 -9.18 -2.53
C GLY A 291 -28.73 -7.93 -1.65
N GLU A 292 -28.62 -8.10 -0.33
CA GLU A 292 -28.54 -6.97 0.61
C GLU A 292 -27.26 -6.15 0.41
N MET A 293 -26.11 -6.81 0.31
CA MET A 293 -24.81 -6.14 0.14
C MET A 293 -24.68 -5.47 -1.25
N ALA A 294 -25.20 -6.10 -2.31
CA ALA A 294 -25.21 -5.54 -3.66
C ALA A 294 -25.99 -4.21 -3.75
N ALA A 295 -26.97 -4.00 -2.89
CA ALA A 295 -27.70 -2.74 -2.79
C ALA A 295 -26.93 -1.62 -2.07
N ILE A 296 -25.89 -1.97 -1.30
CA ILE A 296 -25.01 -1.03 -0.58
C ILE A 296 -23.81 -0.65 -1.46
N PHE A 297 -23.22 -1.64 -2.13
CA PHE A 297 -22.04 -1.48 -2.97
C PHE A 297 -22.43 -1.42 -4.45
N PRO A 298 -22.44 -0.22 -5.06
CA PRO A 298 -22.93 -0.04 -6.43
C PRO A 298 -21.97 -0.51 -7.51
N ASP A 299 -20.68 -0.79 -7.17
CA ASP A 299 -19.69 -1.28 -8.13
C ASP A 299 -20.17 -2.52 -8.86
N ALA A 300 -19.74 -2.68 -10.11
CA ALA A 300 -20.11 -3.84 -10.92
C ALA A 300 -19.50 -5.16 -10.41
N TYR A 301 -18.48 -5.09 -9.56
CA TYR A 301 -17.73 -6.26 -9.07
C TYR A 301 -18.06 -6.59 -7.61
N PHE A 302 -17.99 -7.88 -7.30
CA PHE A 302 -18.20 -8.43 -5.96
C PHE A 302 -17.19 -9.57 -5.74
N HIS A 303 -16.35 -9.43 -4.72
CA HIS A 303 -15.33 -10.42 -4.41
C HIS A 303 -15.84 -11.44 -3.39
N ILE A 304 -15.61 -12.72 -3.65
CA ILE A 304 -16.13 -13.83 -2.82
C ILE A 304 -15.03 -14.56 -2.02
N GLY A 305 -13.77 -14.09 -2.11
CA GLY A 305 -12.64 -14.82 -1.57
C GLY A 305 -12.39 -16.11 -2.34
N GLY A 306 -12.68 -17.23 -1.69
CA GLY A 306 -12.63 -18.57 -2.27
C GLY A 306 -11.31 -19.28 -2.11
N ASP A 307 -10.36 -18.66 -1.40
CA ASP A 307 -9.04 -19.19 -1.11
C ASP A 307 -9.03 -20.17 0.07
N GLU A 308 -7.94 -20.88 0.19
CA GLU A 308 -7.51 -21.70 1.33
C GLU A 308 -8.56 -22.65 1.94
N SER A 309 -9.61 -23.00 1.22
CA SER A 309 -10.57 -24.03 1.64
C SER A 309 -9.92 -25.40 1.54
N ASN A 310 -9.45 -25.93 2.69
CA ASN A 310 -8.69 -27.19 2.73
C ASN A 310 -9.57 -28.45 2.60
N GLY A 311 -10.88 -28.34 2.64
CA GLY A 311 -11.85 -29.42 2.46
C GLY A 311 -11.92 -30.46 3.58
N ARG A 312 -11.17 -30.30 4.67
CA ARG A 312 -11.12 -31.29 5.76
C ARG A 312 -12.47 -31.47 6.46
N ALA A 313 -13.17 -30.36 6.74
CA ALA A 313 -14.52 -30.40 7.33
C ALA A 313 -15.50 -31.13 6.40
N TRP A 314 -15.37 -30.97 5.09
CA TRP A 314 -16.22 -31.65 4.11
C TRP A 314 -15.95 -33.17 4.05
N GLN A 315 -14.69 -33.58 4.11
CA GLN A 315 -14.28 -35.00 4.04
C GLN A 315 -14.76 -35.79 5.25
N THR A 316 -14.86 -35.17 6.41
CA THR A 316 -15.26 -35.81 7.66
C THR A 316 -16.77 -35.81 7.92
N ASN A 317 -17.54 -35.06 7.11
CA ASN A 317 -19.00 -34.97 7.25
C ASN A 317 -19.71 -36.02 6.37
N ALA A 318 -20.28 -37.05 7.01
CA ALA A 318 -20.94 -38.15 6.31
C ALA A 318 -22.06 -37.70 5.34
N ARG A 319 -22.81 -36.64 5.68
CA ARG A 319 -23.86 -36.08 4.80
C ARG A 319 -23.24 -35.46 3.55
N ILE A 320 -22.16 -34.70 3.68
CA ILE A 320 -21.46 -34.07 2.55
C ILE A 320 -20.84 -35.17 1.65
N VAL A 321 -20.22 -36.18 2.25
CA VAL A 321 -19.67 -37.33 1.51
C VAL A 321 -20.77 -38.05 0.73
N ALA A 322 -21.95 -38.31 1.35
CA ALA A 322 -23.09 -38.91 0.67
C ALA A 322 -23.64 -38.01 -0.47
N PHE A 323 -23.67 -36.69 -0.25
CA PHE A 323 -24.05 -35.73 -1.29
C PHE A 323 -23.07 -35.75 -2.47
N MET A 324 -21.76 -35.76 -2.21
CA MET A 324 -20.74 -35.87 -3.24
C MET A 324 -20.94 -37.15 -4.08
N GLN A 325 -21.13 -38.28 -3.42
CA GLN A 325 -21.40 -39.56 -4.09
C GLN A 325 -22.65 -39.49 -4.97
N ALA A 326 -23.75 -38.97 -4.43
CA ALA A 326 -25.02 -38.83 -5.17
C ALA A 326 -24.92 -37.89 -6.40
N LYS A 327 -24.05 -36.87 -6.33
CA LYS A 327 -23.80 -35.91 -7.42
C LYS A 327 -22.66 -36.31 -8.34
N GLY A 328 -21.92 -37.38 -8.08
CA GLY A 328 -20.75 -37.79 -8.85
C GLY A 328 -19.54 -36.83 -8.66
N ILE A 329 -19.49 -36.08 -7.56
CA ILE A 329 -18.40 -35.16 -7.21
C ILE A 329 -17.24 -35.98 -6.63
N LYS A 330 -16.07 -35.93 -7.28
CA LYS A 330 -14.99 -36.89 -7.01
C LYS A 330 -14.17 -36.59 -5.75
N ASN A 331 -13.95 -35.32 -5.44
CA ASN A 331 -13.12 -34.83 -4.33
C ASN A 331 -13.57 -33.45 -3.85
N THR A 332 -12.94 -32.93 -2.81
CA THR A 332 -13.26 -31.62 -2.23
C THR A 332 -13.00 -30.44 -3.17
N ASP A 333 -12.00 -30.54 -4.04
CA ASP A 333 -11.74 -29.50 -5.06
C ASP A 333 -12.93 -29.41 -6.03
N ALA A 334 -13.44 -30.57 -6.49
CA ALA A 334 -14.64 -30.60 -7.33
C ALA A 334 -15.90 -30.14 -6.57
N LEU A 335 -15.94 -30.29 -5.26
CA LEU A 335 -17.02 -29.76 -4.41
C LEU A 335 -16.92 -28.23 -4.30
N GLN A 336 -15.73 -27.67 -4.20
CA GLN A 336 -15.51 -26.22 -4.24
C GLN A 336 -15.91 -25.64 -5.60
N VAL A 337 -15.60 -26.33 -6.71
CA VAL A 337 -16.10 -25.95 -8.05
C VAL A 337 -17.60 -25.87 -8.06
N TYR A 338 -18.30 -26.88 -7.53
CA TYR A 338 -19.75 -26.88 -7.42
C TYR A 338 -20.26 -25.69 -6.59
N PHE A 339 -19.62 -25.39 -5.44
CA PHE A 339 -19.96 -24.25 -4.61
C PHE A 339 -19.79 -22.93 -5.38
N ASN A 340 -18.65 -22.74 -6.02
CA ASN A 340 -18.31 -21.51 -6.76
C ASN A 340 -19.27 -21.30 -7.96
N GLN A 341 -19.66 -22.35 -8.69
CA GLN A 341 -20.64 -22.24 -9.77
C GLN A 341 -22.02 -21.81 -9.26
N ARG A 342 -22.44 -22.31 -8.10
CA ARG A 342 -23.71 -21.90 -7.46
C ARG A 342 -23.63 -20.45 -7.00
N LEU A 343 -22.50 -20.05 -6.42
CA LEU A 343 -22.27 -18.69 -5.95
C LEU A 343 -22.19 -17.69 -7.10
N LEU A 344 -21.52 -18.04 -8.20
CA LEU A 344 -21.49 -17.23 -9.41
C LEU A 344 -22.90 -16.92 -9.94
N ALA A 345 -23.78 -17.93 -10.00
CA ALA A 345 -25.15 -17.71 -10.42
C ALA A 345 -25.93 -16.75 -9.50
N ILE A 346 -25.62 -16.77 -8.19
CA ILE A 346 -26.19 -15.83 -7.22
C ILE A 346 -25.64 -14.42 -7.45
N VAL A 347 -24.33 -14.26 -7.58
CA VAL A 347 -23.69 -12.96 -7.82
C VAL A 347 -24.22 -12.32 -9.10
N GLN A 348 -24.32 -13.08 -10.20
CA GLN A 348 -24.87 -12.63 -11.47
C GLN A 348 -26.36 -12.26 -11.38
N LYS A 349 -27.15 -13.02 -10.61
CA LYS A 349 -28.57 -12.70 -10.35
C LYS A 349 -28.74 -11.30 -9.75
N HIS A 350 -27.78 -10.86 -8.95
CA HIS A 350 -27.77 -9.52 -8.35
C HIS A 350 -27.04 -8.46 -9.20
N GLY A 351 -26.75 -8.78 -10.48
CA GLY A 351 -26.18 -7.85 -11.45
C GLY A 351 -24.70 -7.54 -11.23
N LYS A 352 -23.97 -8.46 -10.58
CA LYS A 352 -22.54 -8.29 -10.28
C LYS A 352 -21.68 -9.29 -11.05
N HIS A 353 -20.42 -8.90 -11.32
CA HIS A 353 -19.36 -9.78 -11.79
C HIS A 353 -18.60 -10.33 -10.58
N MET A 354 -18.37 -11.63 -10.58
CA MET A 354 -17.66 -12.30 -9.50
C MET A 354 -16.14 -12.12 -9.66
N ILE A 355 -15.49 -11.76 -8.57
CA ILE A 355 -14.03 -11.87 -8.41
C ILE A 355 -13.75 -12.96 -7.36
N GLY A 356 -12.66 -13.69 -7.52
CA GLY A 356 -12.14 -14.58 -6.48
C GLY A 356 -10.63 -14.78 -6.63
N TRP A 357 -10.03 -15.28 -5.57
CA TRP A 357 -8.60 -15.60 -5.54
C TRP A 357 -8.26 -16.74 -6.52
N ASP A 358 -6.98 -17.04 -6.73
CA ASP A 358 -6.50 -18.08 -7.68
C ASP A 358 -7.26 -19.41 -7.61
N GLU A 359 -7.77 -19.78 -6.42
CA GLU A 359 -8.46 -21.07 -6.18
C GLU A 359 -9.79 -21.20 -6.93
N VAL A 360 -10.41 -20.09 -7.33
CA VAL A 360 -11.64 -20.16 -8.12
C VAL A 360 -11.37 -20.55 -9.57
N LEU A 361 -10.12 -20.41 -10.04
CA LEU A 361 -9.72 -20.80 -11.40
C LEU A 361 -9.74 -22.33 -11.56
N THR A 362 -10.83 -22.82 -12.08
CA THR A 362 -11.07 -24.25 -12.23
C THR A 362 -11.62 -24.57 -13.63
N PRO A 363 -11.37 -25.79 -14.16
CA PRO A 363 -11.92 -26.19 -15.47
C PRO A 363 -13.44 -26.05 -15.52
N GLY A 364 -13.93 -25.36 -16.54
CA GLY A 364 -15.38 -25.16 -16.74
C GLY A 364 -15.99 -23.96 -16.03
N LEU A 365 -15.18 -23.13 -15.37
CA LEU A 365 -15.64 -21.83 -14.86
C LEU A 365 -16.01 -20.91 -16.03
N PRO A 366 -17.14 -20.19 -16.01
CA PRO A 366 -17.47 -19.17 -17.01
C PRO A 366 -16.41 -18.05 -17.08
N LYS A 367 -16.23 -17.46 -18.28
CA LYS A 367 -15.12 -16.53 -18.55
C LYS A 367 -15.38 -15.10 -18.08
N ASP A 368 -16.53 -14.81 -17.55
CA ASP A 368 -16.91 -13.52 -16.96
C ASP A 368 -16.51 -13.38 -15.47
N VAL A 369 -15.81 -14.38 -14.92
CA VAL A 369 -15.19 -14.30 -13.58
C VAL A 369 -13.80 -13.68 -13.69
N VAL A 370 -13.47 -12.77 -12.78
CA VAL A 370 -12.14 -12.17 -12.69
C VAL A 370 -11.30 -12.95 -11.67
N ILE A 371 -10.10 -13.32 -12.05
CA ILE A 371 -9.15 -14.05 -11.20
C ILE A 371 -8.17 -13.06 -10.55
N GLN A 372 -8.20 -12.97 -9.23
CA GLN A 372 -7.20 -12.20 -8.48
C GLN A 372 -6.05 -13.13 -8.09
N SER A 373 -4.89 -12.91 -8.73
CA SER A 373 -3.74 -13.81 -8.57
C SER A 373 -2.81 -13.36 -7.45
N TRP A 374 -2.84 -14.10 -6.35
CA TRP A 374 -1.87 -13.97 -5.25
C TRP A 374 -0.69 -14.93 -5.39
N ARG A 375 -0.82 -15.94 -6.26
CA ARG A 375 0.25 -16.90 -6.58
C ARG A 375 1.28 -16.34 -7.56
N GLY A 376 1.03 -15.15 -8.10
CA GLY A 376 1.98 -14.37 -8.89
C GLY A 376 1.74 -14.40 -10.39
N SER A 377 2.67 -13.77 -11.12
CA SER A 377 2.52 -13.48 -12.56
C SER A 377 2.30 -14.73 -13.44
N SER A 378 2.89 -15.88 -13.07
CA SER A 378 2.70 -17.12 -13.81
C SER A 378 1.26 -17.66 -13.74
N SER A 379 0.63 -17.55 -12.57
CA SER A 379 -0.78 -17.93 -12.38
C SER A 379 -1.71 -16.97 -13.13
N LEU A 380 -1.44 -15.66 -13.04
CA LEU A 380 -2.18 -14.65 -13.80
C LEU A 380 -2.10 -14.89 -15.31
N ALA A 381 -0.89 -15.17 -15.83
CA ALA A 381 -0.70 -15.48 -17.24
C ALA A 381 -1.45 -16.75 -17.68
N HIS A 382 -1.52 -17.76 -16.82
CA HIS A 382 -2.32 -18.96 -17.08
C HIS A 382 -3.82 -18.59 -17.19
N ALA A 383 -4.34 -17.81 -16.25
CA ALA A 383 -5.73 -17.32 -16.31
C ALA A 383 -6.01 -16.53 -17.61
N ALA A 384 -5.10 -15.62 -17.99
CA ALA A 384 -5.23 -14.82 -19.22
C ALA A 384 -5.22 -15.68 -20.50
N ARG A 385 -4.34 -16.70 -20.59
CA ARG A 385 -4.33 -17.69 -21.70
C ARG A 385 -5.60 -18.50 -21.77
N ASP A 386 -6.16 -18.85 -20.63
CA ASP A 386 -7.43 -19.56 -20.53
C ASP A 386 -8.64 -18.66 -20.83
N GLY A 387 -8.44 -17.37 -21.09
CA GLY A 387 -9.47 -16.42 -21.50
C GLY A 387 -10.17 -15.70 -20.35
N TYR A 388 -9.62 -15.73 -19.12
CA TYR A 388 -10.14 -14.98 -17.98
C TYR A 388 -9.49 -13.59 -17.87
N GLN A 389 -10.25 -12.62 -17.38
CA GLN A 389 -9.67 -11.38 -16.88
C GLN A 389 -8.98 -11.63 -15.54
N GLY A 390 -7.93 -10.85 -15.25
CA GLY A 390 -7.20 -11.03 -14.00
C GLY A 390 -6.54 -9.78 -13.44
N ILE A 391 -6.23 -9.86 -12.14
CA ILE A 391 -5.60 -8.81 -11.34
C ILE A 391 -4.38 -9.43 -10.65
N LEU A 392 -3.21 -8.78 -10.71
CA LEU A 392 -2.01 -9.25 -10.03
C LEU A 392 -1.91 -8.68 -8.62
N SER A 393 -1.85 -9.53 -7.60
CA SER A 393 -1.70 -9.12 -6.19
C SER A 393 -0.45 -9.67 -5.52
N GLY A 394 -0.07 -10.92 -5.82
CA GLY A 394 0.99 -11.62 -5.07
C GLY A 394 2.30 -10.87 -4.90
N PRO A 395 2.88 -10.23 -5.94
CA PRO A 395 4.10 -9.44 -5.79
C PRO A 395 3.93 -8.16 -4.97
N TYR A 396 2.70 -7.67 -4.79
CA TYR A 396 2.37 -6.38 -4.18
C TYR A 396 1.77 -6.49 -2.78
N TYR A 397 1.96 -7.63 -2.12
CA TYR A 397 1.60 -7.77 -0.71
C TYR A 397 2.46 -6.83 0.15
N LEU A 398 1.81 -5.94 0.87
CA LEU A 398 2.43 -4.98 1.78
C LEU A 398 2.83 -5.62 3.11
N SER A 399 2.64 -6.93 3.23
CA SER A 399 3.00 -7.71 4.42
C SER A 399 4.48 -7.56 4.76
N PRO A 400 4.84 -7.66 6.05
CA PRO A 400 6.22 -7.52 6.50
C PRO A 400 7.20 -8.43 5.76
N GLY A 401 8.39 -7.90 5.48
CA GLY A 401 9.48 -8.63 4.86
C GLY A 401 9.60 -8.48 3.34
N ARG A 402 8.69 -7.76 2.69
CA ARG A 402 8.82 -7.42 1.27
C ARG A 402 9.26 -5.98 1.11
N GLU A 403 10.43 -5.77 0.55
CA GLU A 403 11.02 -4.46 0.29
C GLU A 403 10.34 -3.74 -0.87
N THR A 404 10.33 -2.42 -0.86
CA THR A 404 9.64 -1.60 -1.86
C THR A 404 10.23 -1.78 -3.25
N ASP A 405 11.56 -1.88 -3.37
CA ASP A 405 12.25 -2.14 -4.64
C ASP A 405 11.90 -3.49 -5.25
N GLN A 406 11.69 -4.52 -4.42
CA GLN A 406 11.23 -5.83 -4.89
C GLN A 406 9.80 -5.76 -5.45
N MET A 407 8.90 -5.01 -4.81
CA MET A 407 7.56 -4.76 -5.35
C MET A 407 7.63 -3.93 -6.62
N TYR A 408 8.45 -2.87 -6.62
CA TYR A 408 8.61 -1.95 -7.74
C TYR A 408 9.22 -2.60 -8.98
N ALA A 409 10.05 -3.63 -8.82
CA ALA A 409 10.62 -4.41 -9.92
C ALA A 409 9.59 -5.28 -10.65
N ASN A 410 8.44 -5.57 -10.02
CA ASN A 410 7.38 -6.37 -10.66
C ASN A 410 6.51 -5.53 -11.59
N ASP A 411 5.91 -6.20 -12.55
CA ASP A 411 5.00 -5.61 -13.53
C ASP A 411 3.82 -6.57 -13.78
N PRO A 412 2.57 -6.09 -13.83
CA PRO A 412 1.44 -6.94 -14.21
C PRO A 412 1.60 -7.59 -15.59
N PHE A 413 2.28 -6.90 -16.53
CA PHE A 413 2.71 -7.49 -17.80
C PHE A 413 4.13 -8.07 -17.66
N ALA A 414 4.23 -9.25 -17.09
CA ALA A 414 5.51 -9.95 -16.94
C ALA A 414 6.05 -10.38 -18.33
N LYS A 415 7.00 -9.61 -18.89
CA LYS A 415 7.54 -9.78 -20.25
C LYS A 415 8.10 -11.16 -20.51
N GLU A 416 8.68 -11.79 -19.50
CA GLU A 416 9.23 -13.16 -19.56
C GLU A 416 8.18 -14.23 -19.89
N LEU A 417 6.89 -13.93 -19.67
CA LEU A 417 5.78 -14.85 -19.93
C LEU A 417 5.26 -14.80 -21.36
N SER A 418 5.73 -13.83 -22.17
CA SER A 418 5.46 -13.73 -23.60
C SER A 418 3.96 -13.86 -23.96
N LEU A 419 3.11 -13.07 -23.30
CA LEU A 419 1.68 -13.00 -23.60
C LEU A 419 1.44 -12.35 -24.95
N THR A 420 0.40 -12.79 -25.65
CA THR A 420 -0.13 -12.09 -26.83
C THR A 420 -0.84 -10.80 -26.41
N HIS A 421 -1.01 -9.86 -27.33
CA HIS A 421 -1.74 -8.61 -27.05
C HIS A 421 -3.20 -8.86 -26.57
N GLU A 422 -3.86 -9.90 -27.08
CA GLU A 422 -5.19 -10.30 -26.61
C GLU A 422 -5.15 -10.83 -25.17
N GLU A 423 -4.15 -11.61 -24.80
CA GLU A 423 -3.95 -12.10 -23.44
C GLU A 423 -3.59 -10.97 -22.47
N GLU A 424 -2.72 -10.04 -22.89
CA GLU A 424 -2.40 -8.83 -22.12
C GLU A 424 -3.66 -7.97 -21.87
N SER A 425 -4.55 -7.85 -22.85
CA SER A 425 -5.79 -7.06 -22.71
C SER A 425 -6.73 -7.58 -21.62
N ARG A 426 -6.58 -8.84 -21.21
CA ARG A 426 -7.33 -9.47 -20.10
C ARG A 426 -6.74 -9.15 -18.74
N ILE A 427 -5.50 -8.68 -18.66
CA ILE A 427 -4.88 -8.25 -17.40
C ILE A 427 -5.36 -6.82 -17.09
N LEU A 428 -6.23 -6.70 -16.10
CA LEU A 428 -6.85 -5.41 -15.72
C LEU A 428 -5.85 -4.48 -15.05
N GLY A 429 -4.86 -5.04 -14.35
CA GLY A 429 -3.84 -4.30 -13.61
C GLY A 429 -3.38 -5.06 -12.38
N GLY A 430 -3.18 -4.34 -11.27
CA GLY A 430 -2.69 -4.94 -10.04
C GLY A 430 -3.32 -4.33 -8.79
N GLU A 431 -3.05 -4.99 -7.66
CA GLU A 431 -3.58 -4.57 -6.38
C GLU A 431 -2.54 -4.80 -5.27
N ALA A 432 -2.28 -3.75 -4.49
CA ALA A 432 -1.54 -3.86 -3.25
C ALA A 432 -2.46 -4.42 -2.17
N CYS A 433 -2.00 -5.45 -1.43
CA CYS A 433 -2.82 -6.06 -0.39
C CYS A 433 -2.19 -5.86 0.98
N MET A 434 -2.99 -5.32 1.92
CA MET A 434 -2.61 -5.17 3.32
C MET A 434 -3.47 -6.07 4.19
N TRP A 435 -2.94 -7.26 4.52
CA TRP A 435 -3.56 -8.23 5.40
C TRP A 435 -3.52 -7.79 6.86
N GLY A 436 -4.59 -8.11 7.60
CA GLY A 436 -4.92 -7.51 8.89
C GLY A 436 -4.38 -8.20 10.13
N GLU A 437 -3.63 -9.31 10.03
CA GLU A 437 -3.23 -10.12 11.18
C GLU A 437 -2.37 -9.38 12.20
N ARG A 438 -1.73 -8.29 11.78
CA ARG A 438 -0.80 -7.50 12.60
C ARG A 438 -1.03 -6.00 12.50
N LEU A 439 -2.28 -5.59 12.31
CA LEU A 439 -2.67 -4.20 12.18
C LEU A 439 -3.39 -3.69 13.43
N SER A 440 -3.29 -2.39 13.62
CA SER A 440 -4.13 -1.62 14.53
C SER A 440 -4.44 -0.26 13.90
N PRO A 441 -5.47 0.46 14.34
CA PRO A 441 -5.79 1.79 13.85
C PRO A 441 -4.63 2.81 13.98
N LEU A 442 -3.66 2.53 14.84
CA LEU A 442 -2.47 3.35 15.04
C LEU A 442 -1.34 3.02 14.06
N THR A 443 -1.21 1.74 13.65
CA THR A 443 -0.05 1.25 12.91
C THR A 443 -0.33 0.96 11.44
N VAL A 444 -1.59 0.79 11.04
CA VAL A 444 -1.99 0.43 9.67
C VAL A 444 -1.36 1.35 8.62
N ASP A 445 -1.39 2.66 8.85
CA ASP A 445 -0.84 3.60 7.89
C ASP A 445 0.65 3.40 7.65
N SER A 446 1.44 3.09 8.69
CA SER A 446 2.88 2.84 8.56
C SER A 446 3.22 1.52 7.85
N HIS A 447 2.26 0.59 7.78
CA HIS A 447 2.41 -0.65 7.03
C HIS A 447 2.02 -0.47 5.56
N VAL A 448 1.10 0.42 5.27
CA VAL A 448 0.65 0.74 3.90
C VAL A 448 1.55 1.79 3.25
N TRP A 449 1.78 2.91 3.94
CA TRP A 449 2.44 4.10 3.41
C TRP A 449 3.89 4.25 3.90
N PRO A 450 4.77 4.81 3.08
CA PRO A 450 4.56 5.31 1.71
C PRO A 450 4.67 4.22 0.62
N ARG A 451 4.93 2.94 0.94
CA ARG A 451 5.22 1.85 -0.01
C ARG A 451 4.13 1.65 -1.07
N ALA A 452 2.87 1.80 -0.70
CA ALA A 452 1.75 1.73 -1.64
C ALA A 452 1.84 2.79 -2.77
N ALA A 453 2.47 3.94 -2.52
CA ALA A 453 2.69 4.96 -3.56
C ALA A 453 3.65 4.47 -4.67
N ALA A 454 4.67 3.69 -4.31
CA ALA A 454 5.56 3.07 -5.30
C ALA A 454 4.82 2.00 -6.12
N VAL A 455 3.94 1.23 -5.51
CA VAL A 455 3.08 0.26 -6.21
C VAL A 455 2.09 0.99 -7.12
N ALA A 456 1.47 2.09 -6.66
CA ALA A 456 0.58 2.92 -7.47
C ALA A 456 1.27 3.43 -8.75
N GLU A 457 2.54 3.83 -8.64
CA GLU A 457 3.34 4.25 -9.80
C GLU A 457 3.54 3.10 -10.80
N ARG A 458 3.75 1.86 -10.34
CA ARG A 458 3.85 0.70 -11.26
C ARG A 458 2.57 0.46 -12.04
N PHE A 459 1.42 0.80 -11.48
CA PHE A 459 0.13 0.65 -12.15
C PHE A 459 -0.26 1.85 -13.02
N TRP A 460 0.22 3.02 -12.68
CA TRP A 460 -0.09 4.27 -13.38
C TRP A 460 0.89 4.56 -14.51
N SER A 461 2.20 4.60 -14.21
CA SER A 461 3.25 5.13 -15.08
C SER A 461 3.69 4.15 -16.17
N ALA A 462 4.45 4.65 -17.13
CA ALA A 462 5.01 3.85 -18.21
C ALA A 462 5.91 2.70 -17.67
N ALA A 463 5.96 1.59 -18.40
CA ALA A 463 6.63 0.36 -17.97
C ALA A 463 8.14 0.52 -17.74
N ASP A 464 8.77 1.47 -18.45
CA ASP A 464 10.20 1.75 -18.41
C ASP A 464 10.62 2.67 -17.25
N ILE A 465 9.68 3.18 -16.47
CA ILE A 465 9.97 3.92 -15.23
C ILE A 465 10.36 2.90 -14.15
N THR A 466 11.65 2.52 -14.10
CA THR A 466 12.19 1.44 -13.25
C THR A 466 13.38 1.84 -12.40
N ASP A 467 13.81 3.12 -12.43
CA ASP A 467 14.92 3.61 -11.61
C ASP A 467 14.55 3.64 -10.12
N THR A 468 15.02 2.62 -9.41
CA THR A 468 14.75 2.41 -7.99
C THR A 468 15.30 3.55 -7.12
N ALA A 469 16.48 4.08 -7.46
CA ALA A 469 17.08 5.19 -6.72
C ALA A 469 16.24 6.46 -6.86
N SER A 470 15.77 6.76 -8.07
CA SER A 470 14.82 7.85 -8.32
C SER A 470 13.50 7.61 -7.57
N MET A 471 12.99 6.39 -7.60
CA MET A 471 11.75 6.03 -6.87
C MET A 471 11.87 6.34 -5.38
N TYR A 472 12.92 5.88 -4.69
CA TYR A 472 13.10 6.14 -3.25
C TYR A 472 13.21 7.64 -2.94
N ARG A 473 13.95 8.43 -3.74
CA ARG A 473 14.03 9.89 -3.55
C ARG A 473 12.67 10.57 -3.68
N ARG A 474 11.86 10.17 -4.67
CA ARG A 474 10.51 10.71 -4.86
C ARG A 474 9.55 10.23 -3.77
N LEU A 475 9.72 9.00 -3.30
CA LEU A 475 8.92 8.41 -2.23
C LEU A 475 9.08 9.16 -0.89
N GLN A 476 10.28 9.67 -0.58
CA GLN A 476 10.51 10.50 0.61
C GLN A 476 9.66 11.78 0.58
N ILE A 477 9.62 12.48 -0.56
CA ILE A 477 8.78 13.68 -0.72
C ILE A 477 7.30 13.31 -0.71
N THR A 478 6.93 12.21 -1.35
CA THR A 478 5.56 11.70 -1.36
C THR A 478 5.08 11.33 0.04
N SER A 479 5.97 10.81 0.89
CA SER A 479 5.68 10.53 2.31
C SER A 479 5.21 11.78 3.05
N LEU A 480 5.89 12.93 2.87
CA LEU A 480 5.47 14.19 3.49
C LEU A 480 4.11 14.69 2.95
N ARG A 481 3.87 14.51 1.65
CA ARG A 481 2.59 14.88 1.03
C ARG A 481 1.43 14.01 1.53
N LEU A 482 1.70 12.75 1.86
CA LEU A 482 0.72 11.85 2.47
C LEU A 482 0.29 12.34 3.86
N GLU A 483 1.22 12.87 4.68
CA GLU A 483 0.83 13.49 5.95
C GLU A 483 -0.07 14.72 5.74
N ALA A 484 0.18 15.51 4.71
CA ALA A 484 -0.64 16.69 4.40
C ALA A 484 -2.07 16.33 3.97
N VAL A 485 -2.37 15.09 3.57
CA VAL A 485 -3.74 14.60 3.32
C VAL A 485 -4.33 13.83 4.51
N GLY A 486 -3.66 13.82 5.66
CA GLY A 486 -4.17 13.21 6.88
C GLY A 486 -3.73 11.77 7.14
N VAL A 487 -2.87 11.19 6.29
CA VAL A 487 -2.27 9.87 6.55
C VAL A 487 -1.30 9.95 7.73
N THR A 488 -1.43 9.07 8.72
CA THR A 488 -0.73 9.18 10.01
C THR A 488 0.48 8.25 10.13
N HIS A 489 1.05 7.80 9.02
CA HIS A 489 2.12 6.80 8.99
C HIS A 489 3.40 7.21 9.78
N ILE A 490 3.75 8.50 9.80
CA ILE A 490 4.86 9.02 10.62
C ILE A 490 4.38 9.30 12.05
N GLN A 491 3.23 9.98 12.19
CA GLN A 491 2.70 10.38 13.50
C GLN A 491 2.34 9.17 14.38
N GLY A 492 1.73 8.12 13.79
CA GLY A 492 1.36 6.89 14.48
C GLY A 492 2.58 6.22 15.12
N MET A 493 3.69 6.15 14.37
CA MET A 493 4.95 5.62 14.89
C MET A 493 5.49 6.43 16.07
N GLN A 494 5.37 7.75 16.04
CA GLN A 494 5.80 8.60 17.15
C GLN A 494 4.94 8.41 18.40
N VAL A 495 3.63 8.18 18.25
CA VAL A 495 2.74 7.81 19.36
C VAL A 495 3.16 6.48 19.97
N MET A 496 3.40 5.46 19.15
CA MET A 496 3.85 4.14 19.60
C MET A 496 5.18 4.22 20.37
N LYS A 497 6.16 4.93 19.84
CA LYS A 497 7.48 5.09 20.47
C LYS A 497 7.39 5.79 21.83
N ARG A 498 6.59 6.85 21.96
CA ARG A 498 6.34 7.50 23.26
C ARG A 498 5.65 6.56 24.26
N SER A 499 4.70 5.76 23.77
CA SER A 499 4.03 4.75 24.60
C SER A 499 5.01 3.70 25.12
N LEU A 500 5.91 3.21 24.26
CA LEU A 500 6.93 2.22 24.62
C LEU A 500 7.97 2.79 25.59
N ALA A 501 8.45 4.01 25.32
CA ALA A 501 9.46 4.68 26.16
C ALA A 501 8.90 5.17 27.51
N GLY A 502 7.57 5.35 27.61
CA GLY A 502 6.95 6.04 28.76
C GLY A 502 7.50 7.47 28.94
N SER A 503 7.88 8.14 27.84
CA SER A 503 8.55 9.44 27.83
C SER A 503 8.30 10.17 26.52
N THR A 504 8.40 11.50 26.54
CA THR A 504 8.45 12.34 25.34
C THR A 504 9.83 12.38 24.69
N ASP A 505 10.90 12.02 25.43
CA ASP A 505 12.24 11.83 24.87
C ASP A 505 12.34 10.44 24.24
N THR A 506 12.24 10.40 22.93
CA THR A 506 12.31 9.18 22.10
C THR A 506 13.51 9.18 21.17
N ALA A 507 14.43 10.16 21.24
CA ALA A 507 15.48 10.33 20.22
C ALA A 507 16.35 9.06 20.01
N ALA A 508 16.76 8.38 21.08
CA ALA A 508 17.53 7.15 20.99
C ALA A 508 16.67 5.99 20.41
N LEU A 509 15.38 5.91 20.80
CA LEU A 509 14.45 4.90 20.28
C LEU A 509 14.10 5.19 18.81
N ASP A 510 13.96 6.46 18.40
CA ASP A 510 13.75 6.85 17.01
C ASP A 510 14.90 6.39 16.13
N LEU A 511 16.13 6.66 16.55
CA LEU A 511 17.33 6.17 15.87
C LEU A 511 17.31 4.64 15.77
N PHE A 512 17.08 3.95 16.88
CA PHE A 512 17.14 2.50 16.94
C PHE A 512 16.08 1.84 16.04
N THR A 513 14.80 2.27 16.15
CA THR A 513 13.71 1.71 15.36
C THR A 513 13.83 2.02 13.87
N SER A 514 14.46 3.14 13.48
CA SER A 514 14.73 3.45 12.07
C SER A 514 15.72 2.48 11.41
N LEU A 515 16.56 1.80 12.21
CA LEU A 515 17.55 0.82 11.75
C LEU A 515 16.99 -0.61 11.72
N LEU A 516 15.74 -0.79 12.14
CA LEU A 516 15.08 -2.08 12.27
C LEU A 516 13.87 -2.15 11.35
N GLU A 517 13.55 -3.34 10.92
CA GLU A 517 12.29 -3.66 10.27
C GLU A 517 11.67 -4.94 10.85
N PRO A 518 10.36 -5.14 10.70
CA PRO A 518 9.69 -6.34 11.17
C PRO A 518 10.23 -7.60 10.48
N GLN A 519 10.45 -8.65 11.28
CA GLN A 519 10.77 -10.00 10.79
C GLN A 519 9.89 -11.01 11.50
N PHE A 520 8.77 -11.35 10.88
CA PHE A 520 7.85 -12.34 11.40
C PHE A 520 8.13 -13.73 10.83
N SER A 521 7.87 -14.78 11.62
CA SER A 521 7.90 -16.16 11.16
C SER A 521 6.78 -16.95 11.83
N GLY A 522 6.09 -17.78 11.05
CA GLY A 522 4.98 -18.59 11.51
C GLY A 522 3.67 -17.80 11.70
N PRO A 523 2.58 -18.51 12.01
CA PRO A 523 1.28 -17.90 12.22
C PRO A 523 1.34 -16.88 13.35
N ALA A 524 0.69 -15.73 13.17
CA ALA A 524 0.51 -14.78 14.24
C ALA A 524 -0.47 -15.36 15.28
N THR A 525 -0.15 -15.19 16.55
CA THR A 525 -1.10 -15.48 17.63
C THR A 525 -1.63 -14.17 18.17
N GLY A 526 -2.96 -13.97 18.16
CA GLY A 526 -3.60 -12.70 18.44
C GLY A 526 -3.47 -12.16 19.88
N ALA A 527 -2.74 -12.84 20.75
CA ALA A 527 -2.79 -12.56 22.18
C ALA A 527 -1.80 -11.51 22.71
N SER A 528 -0.86 -10.95 21.89
CA SER A 528 0.17 -10.07 22.48
C SER A 528 0.86 -9.11 21.50
N VAL A 529 0.29 -8.86 20.35
CA VAL A 529 1.05 -8.39 19.20
C VAL A 529 1.29 -6.88 19.19
N PHE A 530 0.41 -6.08 19.78
CA PHE A 530 0.34 -4.63 19.50
C PHE A 530 1.16 -3.71 20.41
N ASP A 531 1.92 -4.26 21.34
CA ASP A 531 2.58 -3.46 22.37
C ASP A 531 4.09 -3.72 22.51
N THR A 532 4.75 -4.17 21.44
CA THR A 532 6.18 -4.51 21.47
C THR A 532 7.01 -3.62 20.55
N LEU A 533 8.34 -3.72 20.64
CA LEU A 533 9.26 -2.92 19.83
C LEU A 533 9.00 -3.06 18.32
N VAL A 534 8.58 -4.25 17.85
CA VAL A 534 8.36 -4.50 16.42
C VAL A 534 7.27 -3.59 15.84
N GLU A 535 6.27 -3.24 16.63
CA GLU A 535 5.18 -2.35 16.19
C GLU A 535 5.63 -0.88 16.02
N ALA A 536 6.78 -0.51 16.59
CA ALA A 536 7.40 0.78 16.40
C ALA A 536 8.40 0.81 15.23
N THR A 537 8.47 -0.27 14.44
CA THR A 537 9.32 -0.37 13.25
C THR A 537 8.47 -0.38 11.98
N VAL A 538 9.05 0.06 10.87
CA VAL A 538 8.40 0.04 9.56
C VAL A 538 9.12 -0.91 8.62
N THR A 539 8.38 -1.49 7.69
CA THR A 539 8.99 -2.30 6.63
C THR A 539 9.68 -1.40 5.64
N ASP A 540 10.92 -1.75 5.26
CA ASP A 540 11.73 -1.03 4.28
C ASP A 540 11.90 0.46 4.61
N PRO A 541 12.46 0.82 5.78
CA PRO A 541 12.68 2.21 6.14
C PRO A 541 13.71 2.85 5.19
N ALA A 542 13.50 4.13 4.86
CA ALA A 542 14.33 4.88 3.90
C ALA A 542 15.84 4.80 4.20
N VAL A 543 16.21 4.70 5.47
CA VAL A 543 17.60 4.59 5.92
C VAL A 543 18.31 3.36 5.35
N ARG A 544 17.62 2.29 4.99
CA ARG A 544 18.20 1.12 4.32
C ARG A 544 18.86 1.53 3.01
N PHE A 545 18.14 2.26 2.20
CA PHE A 545 18.62 2.75 0.91
C PHE A 545 19.73 3.79 1.07
N GLU A 546 19.56 4.74 1.99
CA GLU A 546 20.55 5.78 2.27
C GLU A 546 21.92 5.19 2.67
N ILE A 547 21.91 4.25 3.62
CA ILE A 547 23.15 3.60 4.08
C ILE A 547 23.79 2.79 2.95
N HIS A 548 22.99 2.11 2.13
CA HIS A 548 23.53 1.38 0.98
C HIS A 548 24.25 2.32 0.01
N GLU A 549 23.63 3.43 -0.41
CA GLU A 549 24.26 4.43 -1.28
C GLU A 549 25.53 5.04 -0.65
N GLU A 550 25.47 5.40 0.63
CA GLU A 550 26.61 5.95 1.36
C GLU A 550 27.78 4.96 1.38
N VAL A 551 27.52 3.68 1.62
CA VAL A 551 28.53 2.61 1.63
C VAL A 551 29.13 2.42 0.23
N GLN A 552 28.34 2.38 -0.83
CA GLN A 552 28.85 2.26 -2.20
C GLN A 552 29.80 3.43 -2.56
N ARG A 553 29.40 4.65 -2.24
CA ARG A 553 30.24 5.85 -2.45
C ARG A 553 31.51 5.83 -1.60
N ALA A 554 31.38 5.41 -0.34
CA ALA A 554 32.54 5.30 0.57
C ALA A 554 33.58 4.29 0.08
N ILE A 555 33.13 3.13 -0.43
CA ILE A 555 33.99 2.10 -1.05
C ILE A 555 34.64 2.65 -2.32
N ALA A 556 33.93 3.42 -3.13
CA ALA A 556 34.45 4.07 -4.33
C ALA A 556 35.43 5.23 -4.04
N GLY A 557 35.69 5.56 -2.76
CA GLY A 557 36.68 6.56 -2.34
C GLY A 557 36.10 7.96 -2.07
N ASP A 558 34.78 8.12 -2.03
CA ASP A 558 34.13 9.40 -1.67
C ASP A 558 34.32 9.70 -0.18
N GLN A 559 35.19 10.68 0.11
CA GLN A 559 35.50 11.09 1.49
C GLN A 559 34.30 11.71 2.22
N ALA A 560 33.40 12.37 1.52
CA ALA A 560 32.19 12.94 2.13
C ALA A 560 31.26 11.83 2.61
N ALA A 561 31.07 10.77 1.83
CA ALA A 561 30.30 9.60 2.22
C ALA A 561 30.93 8.86 3.42
N ARG A 562 32.27 8.71 3.45
CA ARG A 562 32.98 8.14 4.61
C ARG A 562 32.75 8.96 5.88
N ASN A 563 32.78 10.29 5.79
CA ASN A 563 32.53 11.16 6.91
C ASN A 563 31.08 11.03 7.44
N VAL A 564 30.11 10.94 6.54
CA VAL A 564 28.70 10.71 6.90
C VAL A 564 28.53 9.37 7.62
N LEU A 565 29.05 8.29 7.07
CA LEU A 565 28.99 6.96 7.72
C LEU A 565 29.69 6.94 9.08
N MET A 566 30.85 7.60 9.20
CA MET A 566 31.55 7.73 10.48
C MET A 566 30.67 8.41 11.54
N GLN A 567 29.95 9.48 11.17
CA GLN A 567 29.04 10.16 12.09
C GLN A 567 27.84 9.27 12.45
N ARG A 568 27.27 8.54 11.48
CA ARG A 568 26.19 7.56 11.75
C ARG A 568 26.63 6.50 12.76
N PHE A 569 27.76 5.83 12.51
CA PHE A 569 28.26 4.78 13.42
C PHE A 569 28.59 5.31 14.82
N LYS A 570 29.18 6.50 14.93
CA LYS A 570 29.38 7.17 16.23
C LYS A 570 28.05 7.48 16.94
N SER A 571 27.07 7.95 16.21
CA SER A 571 25.72 8.22 16.75
C SER A 571 25.08 6.93 17.30
N TRP A 572 25.18 5.81 16.56
CA TRP A 572 24.67 4.52 17.02
C TRP A 572 25.36 4.08 18.31
N GLN A 573 26.69 4.13 18.34
CA GLN A 573 27.47 3.76 19.52
C GLN A 573 27.10 4.62 20.74
N ASN A 574 26.95 5.92 20.56
CA ASN A 574 26.59 6.86 21.62
C ASN A 574 25.15 6.68 22.14
N SER A 575 24.24 6.14 21.32
CA SER A 575 22.83 5.90 21.71
C SER A 575 22.66 4.67 22.61
N VAL A 576 23.59 3.71 22.58
CA VAL A 576 23.47 2.42 23.29
C VAL A 576 23.19 2.57 24.79
N PRO A 577 23.87 3.45 25.57
CA PRO A 577 23.60 3.55 27.00
C PRO A 577 22.17 4.04 27.31
N GLN A 578 21.65 5.00 26.56
CA GLN A 578 20.29 5.52 26.74
C GLN A 578 19.25 4.47 26.31
N LEU A 579 19.48 3.77 25.19
CA LEU A 579 18.63 2.67 24.73
C LEU A 579 18.55 1.56 25.78
N MET A 580 19.67 1.15 26.37
CA MET A 580 19.67 0.14 27.43
C MET A 580 18.83 0.56 28.63
N VAL A 581 18.85 1.84 29.00
CA VAL A 581 18.00 2.36 30.06
C VAL A 581 16.52 2.28 29.68
N GLN A 582 16.15 2.68 28.46
CA GLN A 582 14.77 2.68 27.99
C GLN A 582 14.24 1.23 27.87
N VAL A 583 14.99 0.33 27.26
CA VAL A 583 14.62 -1.07 27.07
C VAL A 583 14.45 -1.78 28.41
N ASN A 584 15.34 -1.54 29.39
CA ASN A 584 15.27 -2.15 30.72
C ASN A 584 14.08 -1.64 31.57
N ARG A 585 13.57 -0.45 31.29
CA ARG A 585 12.40 0.13 31.98
C ARG A 585 11.08 -0.37 31.45
N SER A 586 11.02 -0.83 30.19
CA SER A 586 9.78 -1.25 29.54
C SER A 586 9.68 -2.76 29.43
N PRO A 587 8.76 -3.42 30.15
CA PRO A 587 8.52 -4.86 29.98
C PRO A 587 8.22 -5.27 28.53
N ARG A 588 7.72 -4.34 27.73
CA ARG A 588 7.36 -4.52 26.30
C ARG A 588 8.57 -4.49 25.35
N MET A 589 9.76 -4.11 25.84
CA MET A 589 10.98 -4.00 25.05
C MET A 589 12.15 -4.83 25.61
N VAL A 590 11.96 -5.52 26.74
CA VAL A 590 13.05 -6.23 27.42
C VAL A 590 13.71 -7.30 26.56
N ASP A 591 12.97 -7.92 25.66
CA ASP A 591 13.45 -8.92 24.70
C ASP A 591 14.36 -8.31 23.59
N ALA A 592 14.36 -6.98 23.45
CA ALA A 592 15.22 -6.26 22.52
C ALA A 592 16.62 -5.91 23.08
N GLN A 593 16.91 -6.20 24.35
CA GLN A 593 18.24 -5.94 24.94
C GLN A 593 19.40 -6.49 24.09
N PRO A 594 19.38 -7.75 23.60
CA PRO A 594 20.47 -8.27 22.77
C PRO A 594 20.62 -7.46 21.47
N ARG A 595 19.54 -6.93 20.91
CA ARG A 595 19.55 -6.11 19.70
C ARG A 595 20.27 -4.77 19.94
N VAL A 596 20.10 -4.16 21.12
CA VAL A 596 20.82 -2.94 21.50
C VAL A 596 22.32 -3.20 21.67
N VAL A 597 22.70 -4.34 22.25
CA VAL A 597 24.12 -4.75 22.34
C VAL A 597 24.72 -4.95 20.95
N GLN A 598 24.01 -5.64 20.06
CA GLN A 598 24.44 -5.85 18.67
C GLN A 598 24.63 -4.52 17.95
N LEU A 599 23.75 -3.51 18.14
CA LEU A 599 23.93 -2.18 17.54
C LEU A 599 25.28 -1.57 17.87
N GLY A 600 25.72 -1.65 19.13
CA GLY A 600 27.03 -1.17 19.56
C GLY A 600 28.18 -1.90 18.88
N GLN A 601 28.10 -3.22 18.76
CA GLN A 601 29.12 -4.05 18.08
C GLN A 601 29.19 -3.75 16.58
N LEU A 602 28.05 -3.60 15.91
CA LEU A 602 27.97 -3.28 14.49
C LEU A 602 28.46 -1.86 14.19
N ALA A 603 28.18 -0.91 15.08
CA ALA A 603 28.71 0.46 14.99
C ALA A 603 30.24 0.48 15.09
N GLN A 604 30.81 -0.25 16.04
CA GLN A 604 32.25 -0.39 16.20
C GLN A 604 32.90 -1.03 14.95
N MET A 605 32.30 -2.09 14.42
CA MET A 605 32.72 -2.76 13.18
C MET A 605 32.76 -1.78 11.99
N GLY A 606 31.72 -0.95 11.83
CA GLY A 606 31.68 0.06 10.76
C GLY A 606 32.80 1.11 10.89
N LEU A 607 33.05 1.59 12.11
CA LEU A 607 34.16 2.53 12.39
C LEU A 607 35.55 1.93 12.09
N GLU A 608 35.76 0.67 12.47
CA GLU A 608 37.01 -0.04 12.16
C GLU A 608 37.19 -0.23 10.64
N ALA A 609 36.13 -0.67 9.93
CA ALA A 609 36.17 -0.86 8.48
C ALA A 609 36.50 0.45 7.74
N LEU A 610 35.86 1.58 8.12
CA LEU A 610 36.18 2.90 7.56
C LEU A 610 37.63 3.31 7.85
N SER A 611 38.14 3.05 9.06
CA SER A 611 39.53 3.36 9.43
C SER A 611 40.53 2.62 8.55
N TYR A 612 40.32 1.33 8.28
CA TYR A 612 41.18 0.56 7.37
C TYR A 612 41.14 1.09 5.94
N LEU A 613 39.94 1.48 5.44
CA LEU A 613 39.81 2.07 4.11
C LEU A 613 40.48 3.45 4.00
N ASP A 614 40.38 4.30 5.04
CA ASP A 614 40.98 5.64 5.05
C ASP A 614 42.51 5.57 5.13
N LEU A 615 43.06 4.70 5.97
CA LEU A 615 44.49 4.54 6.15
C LEU A 615 45.12 3.69 5.05
N GLY A 616 44.33 2.96 4.24
CA GLY A 616 44.82 2.02 3.24
C GLY A 616 45.67 0.89 3.87
N MET A 617 45.35 0.52 5.10
CA MET A 617 46.07 -0.51 5.87
C MET A 617 45.39 -1.87 5.65
N GLN A 618 46.22 -2.93 5.73
CA GLN A 618 45.67 -4.29 5.77
C GLN A 618 45.01 -4.55 7.13
N THR A 619 43.89 -5.24 7.10
CA THR A 619 43.21 -5.70 8.32
C THR A 619 44.04 -6.81 9.00
N PRO A 620 44.05 -6.88 10.35
CA PRO A 620 44.70 -7.97 11.06
C PRO A 620 44.20 -9.34 10.66
N GLU A 621 45.06 -10.35 10.76
CA GLU A 621 44.73 -11.75 10.48
C GLU A 621 43.45 -12.17 11.27
N GLY A 622 42.51 -12.78 10.58
CA GLY A 622 41.25 -13.23 11.15
C GLY A 622 40.25 -12.11 11.52
N TRP A 623 40.57 -10.82 11.20
CA TRP A 623 39.62 -9.72 11.48
C TRP A 623 38.31 -9.92 10.75
N SER A 624 38.33 -10.14 9.44
CA SER A 624 37.09 -10.37 8.63
C SER A 624 36.29 -11.57 9.11
N THR A 625 36.97 -12.67 9.49
CA THR A 625 36.28 -13.87 10.02
C THR A 625 35.52 -13.55 11.31
N ARG A 626 36.13 -12.75 12.22
CA ARG A 626 35.43 -12.31 13.44
C ARG A 626 34.23 -11.40 13.13
N GLN A 627 34.39 -10.47 12.17
CA GLN A 627 33.30 -9.56 11.80
C GLN A 627 32.15 -10.33 11.15
N PHE A 628 32.41 -11.31 10.28
CA PHE A 628 31.37 -12.15 9.71
C PHE A 628 30.62 -12.99 10.75
N ALA A 629 31.29 -13.45 11.80
CA ALA A 629 30.62 -14.14 12.90
C ALA A 629 29.62 -13.22 13.63
N VAL A 630 29.99 -11.95 13.86
CA VAL A 630 29.12 -10.94 14.47
C VAL A 630 27.94 -10.62 13.53
N LEU A 631 28.18 -10.44 12.23
CA LEU A 631 27.13 -10.21 11.24
C LEU A 631 26.13 -11.37 11.20
N THR A 632 26.63 -12.63 11.17
CA THR A 632 25.77 -13.82 11.20
C THR A 632 24.92 -13.91 12.48
N ASP A 633 25.49 -13.51 13.62
CA ASP A 633 24.70 -13.44 14.87
C ASP A 633 23.63 -12.33 14.80
N ALA A 634 23.96 -11.20 14.18
CA ALA A 634 23.03 -10.09 14.01
C ALA A 634 21.89 -10.38 12.99
N GLU A 635 22.05 -11.33 12.08
CA GLU A 635 21.00 -11.82 11.16
C GLU A 635 19.92 -12.62 11.89
N LYS A 636 20.21 -13.16 13.10
CA LYS A 636 19.22 -13.88 13.89
C LYS A 636 18.05 -12.98 14.28
N ARG A 637 16.85 -13.53 14.26
CA ARG A 637 15.65 -12.82 14.70
C ARG A 637 15.66 -12.59 16.22
N ILE A 638 15.57 -11.33 16.63
CA ILE A 638 15.46 -10.91 18.02
C ILE A 638 14.34 -9.88 18.13
N ALA A 639 13.46 -10.01 19.11
CA ALA A 639 12.28 -9.14 19.30
C ALA A 639 11.46 -8.96 18.00
N SER A 640 11.33 -10.02 17.21
CA SER A 640 10.66 -10.02 15.89
C SER A 640 11.16 -8.96 14.91
N THR A 641 12.43 -8.54 15.03
CA THR A 641 13.06 -7.52 14.18
C THR A 641 14.34 -8.02 13.52
N ARG A 642 14.77 -7.33 12.46
CA ARG A 642 16.10 -7.44 11.85
C ARG A 642 16.70 -6.06 11.57
N PHE A 643 18.01 -5.94 11.52
CA PHE A 643 18.67 -4.72 11.06
C PHE A 643 18.65 -4.62 9.54
N VAL A 644 18.27 -3.45 9.01
CA VAL A 644 18.14 -3.21 7.57
C VAL A 644 19.45 -2.93 6.86
N PHE A 645 20.50 -2.58 7.60
CA PHE A 645 21.79 -2.15 7.06
C PHE A 645 22.86 -3.26 7.02
N LEU A 646 22.55 -4.48 7.48
CA LEU A 646 23.54 -5.58 7.51
C LEU A 646 24.15 -5.90 6.15
N PRO A 647 23.40 -5.93 5.03
CA PRO A 647 23.99 -6.17 3.71
C PRO A 647 25.05 -5.12 3.35
N ALA A 648 24.72 -3.84 3.52
CA ALA A 648 25.66 -2.75 3.24
C ALA A 648 26.89 -2.77 4.16
N LEU A 649 26.71 -3.04 5.46
CA LEU A 649 27.83 -3.18 6.39
C LEU A 649 28.73 -4.36 6.02
N LYS A 650 28.15 -5.47 5.55
CA LYS A 650 28.92 -6.62 5.05
C LYS A 650 29.81 -6.26 3.86
N GLU A 651 29.28 -5.49 2.90
CA GLU A 651 30.03 -4.98 1.76
C GLU A 651 31.20 -4.08 2.21
N LEU A 652 30.96 -3.20 3.18
CA LEU A 652 31.98 -2.33 3.75
C LEU A 652 33.12 -3.15 4.41
N VAL A 653 32.79 -4.22 5.15
CA VAL A 653 33.76 -5.15 5.75
C VAL A 653 34.55 -5.89 4.69
N ILE A 654 33.91 -6.35 3.61
CA ILE A 654 34.60 -7.00 2.47
C ILE A 654 35.59 -6.03 1.84
N ALA A 655 35.16 -4.80 1.54
CA ALA A 655 36.02 -3.79 0.94
C ALA A 655 37.25 -3.44 1.81
N ALA A 656 37.02 -3.29 3.12
CA ALA A 656 38.12 -3.05 4.08
C ALA A 656 39.10 -4.22 4.13
N SER A 657 38.65 -5.47 4.00
CA SER A 657 39.48 -6.67 4.02
C SER A 657 40.27 -6.87 2.73
N SER A 658 39.74 -6.38 1.58
CA SER A 658 40.33 -6.52 0.25
C SER A 658 41.35 -5.41 -0.08
N GLY A 659 41.62 -4.50 0.82
CA GLY A 659 42.23 -3.18 0.67
C GLY A 659 43.69 -3.07 0.17
N SER A 660 44.17 -3.97 -0.72
CA SER A 660 45.45 -3.80 -1.39
C SER A 660 45.47 -4.07 -2.90
N ASP A 661 44.43 -4.68 -3.50
CA ASP A 661 44.51 -5.09 -4.90
C ASP A 661 44.15 -3.98 -5.91
N HIS A 662 43.48 -2.90 -5.49
CA HIS A 662 43.06 -1.83 -6.42
C HIS A 662 44.11 -0.75 -6.71
N ARG A 663 45.23 -0.69 -5.99
CA ARG A 663 46.32 0.28 -6.28
C ARG A 663 47.33 -0.18 -7.34
N ASN A 664 47.27 -1.44 -7.77
CA ASN A 664 48.20 -1.98 -8.79
C ASN A 664 47.61 -2.11 -10.19
N ARG A 665 46.47 -1.45 -10.47
CA ARG A 665 45.85 -1.43 -11.80
C ARG A 665 45.67 0.00 -12.36
N ASN A 666 46.60 0.89 -12.08
CA ASN A 666 46.78 2.15 -12.83
C ASN A 666 48.19 2.23 -13.38
#